data_e1a398f380971442910ecb3620287e8d
#
_entry.id   e1a398f380971442910ecb3620287e8d
#
_cell.length_a   1.000
_cell.length_b   1.000
_cell.length_c   1.000
_cell.angle_alpha   90.00
_cell.angle_beta   90.00
_cell.angle_gamma   90.00
#
_symmetry.space_group_name_H-M   'P 1'
#
loop_
_entity.id
_entity.type
_entity.pdbx_description
1 polymer ?
#
loop_
_entity_poly.entity_id
_entity_poly.type
_entity_poly.pdbx_seq_one_letter_code
_entity_poly.pdbx_strand_id
1 'polypeptide(L)'
;MTSCEEARLAALSLQPSGDFFEVQKRLSETEAAHILIAKFGAPSFGGLINVNNQLSRASSGGTLSMRELLDISCDLRVIRGITEWRSKSAGMDTAIDDLFNSLYTNKYLEDKINNAVLSDTEMSDNASPALKDIRRHKRLEESKIRDKLDGMIRSPKYKSSLQDAIITQRNGRFVVPVKAEHRSEVSGMVHDTSGSGATVFIEPAAVIEANNRIKVLESRERDEIERILSELSEEAGSFADTIKISCESAAELNLIFSKAQLAYKMKATMPIINSRGVIELKKARHPLLDPKKAVPIDVSLGDKYDSLVITGPNTGGKTVSIKTIGLLTLMAECGLFIPANENSSIAVFKNVFADIGEEQSIEQSLSTFSAHMTTIVNISNNVDESSLVLIDELGAGTDPVEGAALAVAVLEDLRRKGAKIAATTHYSELKEYALRTNRVENASCEFSVDTLKPTYKLITGIPGRSNAFAISQKLGLSKEVIDEAAKLISEENTRFEDVVDTLQRTRLEMEKEKEKTAEMQNEIDEIKKKAENELSLAKQKGETQILMAQNEAKRILENAKRAAASLMMELDRLKREQSNEKNASEMARKAKAALKQHLNTIDDMTYEKNDFDGDDDDYVLPRPLKTGDNVFVKTLGTEAEVVSLDKNGNAEVKAGVMKMKVKTSELRLLAPKKKPKKQSLYRSVKEKSLPSGKSSVDLRGESVEEAIADLDMFIDGVLRSGLNELTIIHGKGTGTLRRAIQQHLKDHPNIKSYRTGVYGEGEEGVTIAELK
;
A
#
# COMPACT_ATOMS: atom_id res chain seq x y z
N MET A 1 3.40 -14.86 -8.90
CA MET A 1 2.59 -14.67 -7.68
C MET A 1 2.08 -16.00 -7.16
N THR A 2 1.68 -16.93 -8.04
CA THR A 2 1.32 -18.31 -7.66
C THR A 2 2.50 -19.06 -7.08
N SER A 3 2.26 -19.89 -6.08
CA SER A 3 3.29 -20.64 -5.34
C SER A 3 3.29 -22.14 -5.67
N CYS A 4 2.28 -22.65 -6.36
CA CYS A 4 2.19 -24.02 -6.84
C CYS A 4 1.94 -24.06 -8.34
N GLU A 5 2.26 -25.22 -8.97
CA GLU A 5 2.19 -25.39 -10.41
C GLU A 5 0.75 -25.38 -10.92
N GLU A 6 -0.19 -26.00 -10.20
CA GLU A 6 -1.61 -26.02 -10.56
C GLU A 6 -2.19 -24.60 -10.65
N ALA A 7 -1.93 -23.77 -9.64
CA ALA A 7 -2.39 -22.38 -9.65
C ALA A 7 -1.70 -21.58 -10.77
N ARG A 8 -0.42 -21.92 -11.13
CA ARG A 8 0.26 -21.30 -12.25
C ARG A 8 -0.37 -21.67 -13.59
N LEU A 9 -0.70 -22.94 -13.79
CA LEU A 9 -1.40 -23.40 -14.97
C LEU A 9 -2.80 -22.80 -15.08
N ALA A 10 -3.54 -22.75 -13.98
CA ALA A 10 -4.84 -22.10 -13.91
C ALA A 10 -4.76 -20.59 -14.24
N ALA A 11 -3.71 -19.91 -13.77
CA ALA A 11 -3.48 -18.50 -14.12
C ALA A 11 -3.16 -18.29 -15.62
N LEU A 12 -2.41 -19.20 -16.24
CA LEU A 12 -2.09 -19.15 -17.67
C LEU A 12 -3.28 -19.49 -18.56
N SER A 13 -4.18 -20.33 -18.09
CA SER A 13 -5.41 -20.72 -18.80
C SER A 13 -6.61 -19.86 -18.45
N LEU A 14 -6.43 -18.80 -17.65
CA LEU A 14 -7.50 -17.92 -17.23
C LEU A 14 -8.10 -17.20 -18.45
N GLN A 15 -9.41 -17.37 -18.66
CA GLN A 15 -10.16 -16.75 -19.74
C GLN A 15 -11.14 -15.71 -19.18
N PRO A 16 -11.33 -14.58 -19.88
CA PRO A 16 -12.36 -13.61 -19.54
C PRO A 16 -13.74 -14.26 -19.67
N SER A 17 -14.67 -13.87 -18.83
CA SER A 17 -16.06 -14.33 -18.89
C SER A 17 -16.99 -13.19 -19.33
N GLY A 18 -17.88 -13.48 -20.28
CA GLY A 18 -18.95 -12.57 -20.67
C GLY A 18 -20.22 -12.69 -19.81
N ASP A 19 -20.19 -13.49 -18.74
CA ASP A 19 -21.29 -13.62 -17.79
C ASP A 19 -21.12 -12.68 -16.60
N PHE A 20 -22.09 -11.80 -16.41
CA PHE A 20 -22.06 -10.78 -15.34
C PHE A 20 -21.95 -11.38 -13.94
N PHE A 21 -22.68 -12.47 -13.67
CA PHE A 21 -22.70 -13.07 -12.33
C PHE A 21 -21.39 -13.80 -12.04
N GLU A 22 -20.82 -14.46 -13.05
CA GLU A 22 -19.53 -15.10 -12.93
C GLU A 22 -18.40 -14.08 -12.68
N VAL A 23 -18.38 -12.98 -13.43
CA VAL A 23 -17.41 -11.89 -13.22
C VAL A 23 -17.56 -11.30 -11.83
N GLN A 24 -18.80 -11.06 -11.38
CA GLN A 24 -19.06 -10.55 -10.04
C GLN A 24 -18.55 -11.51 -8.95
N LYS A 25 -18.81 -12.80 -9.11
CA LYS A 25 -18.30 -13.83 -8.20
C LYS A 25 -16.78 -13.80 -8.12
N ARG A 26 -16.10 -13.87 -9.28
CA ARG A 26 -14.62 -13.83 -9.36
C ARG A 26 -14.02 -12.57 -8.72
N LEU A 27 -14.64 -11.40 -8.91
CA LEU A 27 -14.20 -10.15 -8.28
C LEU A 27 -14.41 -10.15 -6.78
N SER A 28 -15.57 -10.68 -6.30
CA SER A 28 -15.85 -10.80 -4.86
C SER A 28 -14.89 -11.77 -4.16
N GLU A 29 -14.49 -12.86 -4.83
CA GLU A 29 -13.47 -13.80 -4.34
C GLU A 29 -12.11 -13.10 -4.20
N THR A 30 -11.72 -12.31 -5.22
CA THR A 30 -10.49 -11.52 -5.18
C THR A 30 -10.54 -10.44 -4.09
N GLU A 31 -11.70 -9.79 -3.89
CA GLU A 31 -11.92 -8.81 -2.82
C GLU A 31 -11.79 -9.44 -1.44
N ALA A 32 -12.38 -10.60 -1.23
CA ALA A 32 -12.26 -11.36 0.01
C ALA A 32 -10.80 -11.63 0.36
N ALA A 33 -10.01 -12.13 -0.60
CA ALA A 33 -8.59 -12.37 -0.41
C ALA A 33 -7.81 -11.05 -0.18
N HIS A 34 -8.15 -9.98 -0.88
CA HIS A 34 -7.55 -8.66 -0.72
C HIS A 34 -7.77 -8.12 0.70
N ILE A 35 -8.98 -8.21 1.24
CA ILE A 35 -9.31 -7.80 2.62
C ILE A 35 -8.57 -8.67 3.64
N LEU A 36 -8.55 -10.00 3.43
CA LEU A 36 -7.86 -10.94 4.31
C LEU A 36 -6.35 -10.69 4.35
N ILE A 37 -5.71 -10.39 3.21
CA ILE A 37 -4.30 -10.02 3.14
C ILE A 37 -4.02 -8.73 3.93
N ALA A 38 -4.87 -7.71 3.80
CA ALA A 38 -4.71 -6.45 4.51
C ALA A 38 -4.72 -6.61 6.02
N LYS A 39 -5.54 -7.53 6.55
CA LYS A 39 -5.74 -7.72 7.99
C LYS A 39 -4.80 -8.74 8.62
N PHE A 40 -4.50 -9.83 7.90
CA PHE A 40 -3.83 -11.01 8.47
C PHE A 40 -2.56 -11.42 7.71
N GLY A 41 -2.22 -10.72 6.63
CA GLY A 41 -1.18 -11.16 5.69
C GLY A 41 -1.64 -12.30 4.80
N ALA A 42 -0.83 -12.71 3.83
CA ALA A 42 -1.14 -13.82 2.94
C ALA A 42 -0.81 -15.17 3.60
N PRO A 43 -1.64 -16.22 3.40
CA PRO A 43 -1.27 -17.59 3.78
C PRO A 43 -0.14 -18.12 2.90
N SER A 44 0.59 -19.13 3.40
CA SER A 44 1.64 -19.79 2.61
C SER A 44 1.08 -20.98 1.85
N PHE A 45 1.23 -20.96 0.54
CA PHE A 45 0.89 -22.08 -0.36
C PHE A 45 2.15 -22.80 -0.89
N GLY A 46 3.33 -22.42 -0.41
CA GLY A 46 4.58 -23.03 -0.85
C GLY A 46 4.67 -24.49 -0.40
N GLY A 47 4.99 -25.38 -1.34
CA GLY A 47 5.13 -26.81 -1.09
C GLY A 47 3.93 -27.65 -1.56
N LEU A 48 2.85 -27.05 -2.07
CA LEU A 48 1.79 -27.79 -2.76
C LEU A 48 2.33 -28.41 -4.03
N ILE A 49 2.09 -29.72 -4.18
CA ILE A 49 2.55 -30.56 -5.30
C ILE A 49 1.34 -31.28 -5.87
N ASN A 50 1.35 -31.58 -7.16
CA ASN A 50 0.29 -32.38 -7.75
C ASN A 50 0.47 -33.86 -7.40
N VAL A 51 -0.31 -34.32 -6.46
CA VAL A 51 -0.31 -35.72 -5.99
C VAL A 51 -1.50 -36.56 -6.51
N ASN A 52 -2.27 -36.06 -7.47
CA ASN A 52 -3.47 -36.71 -7.97
C ASN A 52 -3.22 -38.12 -8.56
N ASN A 53 -2.12 -38.26 -9.31
CA ASN A 53 -1.73 -39.56 -9.91
C ASN A 53 -1.31 -40.55 -8.83
N GLN A 54 -0.55 -40.10 -7.82
CA GLN A 54 -0.12 -40.91 -6.69
C GLN A 54 -1.32 -41.40 -5.88
N LEU A 55 -2.24 -40.45 -5.54
CA LEU A 55 -3.47 -40.81 -4.82
C LEU A 55 -4.37 -41.77 -5.59
N SER A 56 -4.51 -41.59 -6.91
CA SER A 56 -5.30 -42.51 -7.76
C SER A 56 -4.66 -43.87 -7.83
N ARG A 57 -3.34 -44.00 -7.86
CA ARG A 57 -2.63 -45.27 -7.81
C ARG A 57 -2.76 -45.93 -6.44
N ALA A 58 -2.62 -45.18 -5.35
CA ALA A 58 -2.78 -45.66 -3.99
C ALA A 58 -4.21 -46.17 -3.73
N SER A 59 -5.24 -45.45 -4.16
CA SER A 59 -6.66 -45.86 -4.03
C SER A 59 -6.98 -47.13 -4.83
N SER A 60 -6.21 -47.43 -5.87
CA SER A 60 -6.30 -48.66 -6.66
C SER A 60 -5.44 -49.81 -6.10
N GLY A 61 -4.86 -49.66 -4.91
CA GLY A 61 -4.04 -50.69 -4.25
C GLY A 61 -2.56 -50.68 -4.68
N GLY A 62 -2.10 -49.65 -5.38
CA GLY A 62 -0.70 -49.52 -5.77
C GLY A 62 0.19 -48.97 -4.65
N THR A 63 1.41 -49.49 -4.53
CA THR A 63 2.39 -49.02 -3.55
C THR A 63 3.09 -47.74 -4.03
N LEU A 64 3.20 -46.75 -3.16
CA LEU A 64 3.88 -45.51 -3.38
C LEU A 64 5.35 -45.60 -2.89
N SER A 65 6.23 -44.87 -3.54
CA SER A 65 7.60 -44.68 -3.10
C SER A 65 7.68 -43.76 -1.88
N MET A 66 8.83 -43.74 -1.20
CA MET A 66 9.14 -42.81 -0.09
C MET A 66 8.92 -41.36 -0.52
N ARG A 67 9.39 -40.97 -1.71
CA ARG A 67 9.25 -39.62 -2.25
C ARG A 67 7.78 -39.23 -2.41
N GLU A 68 6.97 -40.09 -3.02
CA GLU A 68 5.56 -39.82 -3.26
C GLU A 68 4.76 -39.68 -1.95
N LEU A 69 5.10 -40.48 -0.94
CA LEU A 69 4.49 -40.35 0.40
C LEU A 69 4.89 -39.02 1.07
N LEU A 70 6.15 -38.60 0.94
CA LEU A 70 6.61 -37.30 1.46
C LEU A 70 5.94 -36.13 0.72
N ASP A 71 5.68 -36.23 -0.57
CA ASP A 71 4.95 -35.24 -1.34
C ASP A 71 3.51 -35.11 -0.81
N ILE A 72 2.80 -36.21 -0.55
CA ILE A 72 1.47 -36.20 0.09
C ILE A 72 1.51 -35.60 1.49
N SER A 73 2.53 -35.96 2.30
CA SER A 73 2.70 -35.37 3.62
C SER A 73 2.96 -33.86 3.58
N CYS A 74 3.70 -33.39 2.56
CA CYS A 74 3.95 -31.98 2.34
C CYS A 74 2.63 -31.22 2.06
N ASP A 75 1.77 -31.77 1.18
CA ASP A 75 0.48 -31.18 0.87
C ASP A 75 -0.43 -31.13 2.12
N LEU A 76 -0.51 -32.21 2.89
CA LEU A 76 -1.29 -32.23 4.14
C LEU A 76 -0.81 -31.15 5.13
N ARG A 77 0.49 -30.93 5.22
CA ARG A 77 1.10 -29.87 6.06
C ARG A 77 0.71 -28.49 5.59
N VAL A 78 0.75 -28.24 4.27
CA VAL A 78 0.36 -26.95 3.69
C VAL A 78 -1.12 -26.69 3.92
N ILE A 79 -1.99 -27.68 3.65
CA ILE A 79 -3.44 -27.60 3.88
C ILE A 79 -3.73 -27.26 5.34
N ARG A 80 -3.09 -27.95 6.28
CA ARG A 80 -3.21 -27.66 7.72
C ARG A 80 -2.76 -26.23 8.04
N GLY A 81 -1.64 -25.78 7.48
CA GLY A 81 -1.15 -24.42 7.67
C GLY A 81 -2.11 -23.34 7.17
N ILE A 82 -2.78 -23.57 6.02
CA ILE A 82 -3.81 -22.68 5.48
C ILE A 82 -5.04 -22.66 6.41
N THR A 83 -5.48 -23.81 6.89
CA THR A 83 -6.63 -23.91 7.81
C THR A 83 -6.33 -23.21 9.15
N GLU A 84 -5.15 -23.42 9.72
CA GLU A 84 -4.70 -22.73 10.93
C GLU A 84 -4.60 -21.20 10.72
N TRP A 85 -4.13 -20.76 9.55
CA TRP A 85 -4.12 -19.35 9.20
C TRP A 85 -5.54 -18.78 9.13
N ARG A 86 -6.49 -19.47 8.47
CA ARG A 86 -7.89 -19.04 8.37
C ARG A 86 -8.57 -18.94 9.73
N SER A 87 -8.22 -19.79 10.67
CA SER A 87 -8.78 -19.77 12.04
C SER A 87 -8.50 -18.45 12.79
N LYS A 88 -7.42 -17.71 12.45
CA LYS A 88 -7.09 -16.41 13.03
C LYS A 88 -8.09 -15.31 12.62
N SER A 89 -8.82 -15.51 11.55
CA SER A 89 -9.86 -14.60 11.03
C SER A 89 -11.28 -15.13 11.28
N ALA A 90 -11.47 -16.00 12.29
CA ALA A 90 -12.77 -16.53 12.67
C ALA A 90 -13.78 -15.40 12.96
N GLY A 91 -15.00 -15.52 12.42
CA GLY A 91 -16.06 -14.51 12.54
C GLY A 91 -16.12 -13.48 11.41
N MET A 92 -15.28 -13.60 10.39
CA MET A 92 -15.43 -12.88 9.13
C MET A 92 -15.95 -13.83 8.04
N ASP A 93 -17.18 -13.64 7.62
CA ASP A 93 -17.74 -14.35 6.47
C ASP A 93 -17.21 -13.73 5.17
N THR A 94 -16.76 -14.58 4.24
CA THR A 94 -16.16 -14.15 2.97
C THR A 94 -16.66 -14.99 1.80
N ALA A 95 -16.56 -14.45 0.58
CA ALA A 95 -16.98 -15.15 -0.63
C ALA A 95 -16.14 -16.42 -0.96
N ILE A 96 -15.05 -16.68 -0.23
CA ILE A 96 -14.15 -17.82 -0.44
C ILE A 96 -14.20 -18.84 0.71
N ASP A 97 -15.16 -18.73 1.61
CA ASP A 97 -15.27 -19.62 2.77
C ASP A 97 -15.57 -21.07 2.39
N ASP A 98 -16.32 -21.30 1.32
CA ASP A 98 -16.59 -22.64 0.82
C ASP A 98 -15.31 -23.38 0.43
N LEU A 99 -14.33 -22.67 -0.14
CA LEU A 99 -13.02 -23.24 -0.47
C LEU A 99 -12.21 -23.57 0.80
N PHE A 100 -12.26 -22.71 1.82
CA PHE A 100 -11.61 -23.01 3.10
C PHE A 100 -12.28 -24.17 3.83
N ASN A 101 -13.60 -24.28 3.77
CA ASN A 101 -14.36 -25.37 4.37
C ASN A 101 -14.12 -26.71 3.68
N SER A 102 -13.67 -26.70 2.43
CA SER A 102 -13.29 -27.90 1.65
C SER A 102 -11.87 -28.38 1.94
N LEU A 103 -11.13 -27.70 2.85
CA LEU A 103 -9.80 -28.12 3.27
C LEU A 103 -9.86 -29.09 4.44
N TYR A 104 -9.68 -30.37 4.16
CA TYR A 104 -9.69 -31.43 5.17
C TYR A 104 -8.26 -31.69 5.65
N THR A 105 -8.01 -31.44 6.92
CA THR A 105 -6.71 -31.72 7.54
C THR A 105 -6.62 -33.16 8.02
N ASN A 106 -5.51 -33.84 7.73
CA ASN A 106 -5.24 -35.19 8.24
C ASN A 106 -3.86 -35.25 8.89
N LYS A 107 -3.75 -34.66 10.09
CA LYS A 107 -2.51 -34.66 10.84
C LYS A 107 -2.03 -36.06 11.22
N TYR A 108 -2.93 -36.99 11.41
CA TYR A 108 -2.55 -38.36 11.73
C TYR A 108 -1.76 -39.01 10.59
N LEU A 109 -2.23 -38.93 9.35
CA LEU A 109 -1.51 -39.42 8.18
C LEU A 109 -0.19 -38.67 7.94
N GLU A 110 -0.23 -37.33 8.07
CA GLU A 110 0.98 -36.49 7.98
C GLU A 110 2.06 -36.98 8.95
N ASP A 111 1.71 -37.13 10.24
CA ASP A 111 2.64 -37.55 11.29
C ASP A 111 3.12 -38.99 11.07
N LYS A 112 2.24 -39.90 10.65
CA LYS A 112 2.58 -41.29 10.38
C LYS A 112 3.60 -41.42 9.26
N ILE A 113 3.40 -40.71 8.16
CA ILE A 113 4.35 -40.69 7.04
C ILE A 113 5.70 -40.09 7.50
N ASN A 114 5.71 -38.92 8.14
CA ASN A 114 6.93 -38.23 8.57
C ASN A 114 7.73 -39.00 9.63
N ASN A 115 7.06 -39.80 10.47
CA ASN A 115 7.73 -40.65 11.44
C ASN A 115 8.37 -41.89 10.81
N ALA A 116 7.75 -42.38 9.69
CA ALA A 116 8.25 -43.56 9.00
C ALA A 116 9.30 -43.24 7.94
N VAL A 117 9.14 -42.13 7.18
CA VAL A 117 9.98 -41.78 6.02
C VAL A 117 10.77 -40.52 6.36
N LEU A 118 12.12 -40.61 6.39
CA LEU A 118 13.02 -39.48 6.69
C LEU A 118 13.42 -38.71 5.43
N SER A 119 13.63 -39.43 4.33
CA SER A 119 13.97 -38.85 3.02
C SER A 119 13.46 -39.73 1.89
N ASP A 120 13.72 -39.33 0.66
CA ASP A 120 13.36 -40.10 -0.55
C ASP A 120 14.06 -41.47 -0.65
N THR A 121 15.14 -41.66 0.10
CA THR A 121 15.96 -42.89 0.10
C THR A 121 16.10 -43.55 1.47
N GLU A 122 15.62 -42.89 2.54
CA GLU A 122 15.83 -43.37 3.90
C GLU A 122 14.53 -43.47 4.69
N MET A 123 14.32 -44.66 5.23
CA MET A 123 13.22 -44.95 6.17
C MET A 123 13.72 -44.99 7.61
N SER A 124 12.95 -44.42 8.53
CA SER A 124 13.26 -44.37 9.96
C SER A 124 13.38 -45.74 10.57
N ASP A 125 14.32 -45.95 11.49
CA ASP A 125 14.42 -47.17 12.31
C ASP A 125 13.14 -47.38 13.16
N ASN A 126 12.41 -46.31 13.45
CA ASN A 126 11.18 -46.36 14.24
C ASN A 126 9.90 -46.55 13.36
N ALA A 127 10.05 -46.73 12.06
CA ALA A 127 8.90 -46.95 11.16
C ALA A 127 8.15 -48.23 11.51
N SER A 128 8.88 -49.27 11.98
CA SER A 128 8.24 -50.45 12.62
C SER A 128 9.17 -51.08 13.66
N PRO A 129 8.64 -51.79 14.66
CA PRO A 129 9.45 -52.57 15.60
C PRO A 129 10.30 -53.63 14.87
N ALA A 130 9.78 -54.25 13.82
CA ALA A 130 10.48 -55.25 13.03
C ALA A 130 11.67 -54.70 12.29
N LEU A 131 11.52 -53.53 11.61
CA LEU A 131 12.61 -52.84 10.92
C LEU A 131 13.76 -52.47 11.88
N LYS A 132 13.40 -51.94 13.05
CA LYS A 132 14.36 -51.61 14.11
C LYS A 132 15.17 -52.80 14.57
N ASP A 133 14.50 -53.94 14.75
CA ASP A 133 15.12 -55.16 15.19
C ASP A 133 16.05 -55.75 14.11
N ILE A 134 15.58 -55.79 12.83
CA ILE A 134 16.40 -56.22 11.69
C ILE A 134 17.68 -55.38 11.57
N ARG A 135 17.58 -54.08 11.61
CA ARG A 135 18.73 -53.17 11.50
C ARG A 135 19.67 -53.30 12.70
N ARG A 136 19.14 -53.51 13.91
CA ARG A 136 19.92 -53.80 15.09
C ARG A 136 20.74 -55.09 14.92
N HIS A 137 20.13 -56.15 14.45
CA HIS A 137 20.80 -57.43 14.21
C HIS A 137 21.83 -57.30 13.09
N LYS A 138 21.57 -56.58 12.03
CA LYS A 138 22.51 -56.31 10.95
C LYS A 138 23.77 -55.63 11.47
N ARG A 139 23.62 -54.54 12.26
CA ARG A 139 24.77 -53.83 12.90
C ARG A 139 25.56 -54.76 13.83
N LEU A 140 24.90 -55.63 14.57
CA LEU A 140 25.58 -56.62 15.42
C LEU A 140 26.41 -57.62 14.58
N GLU A 141 25.89 -58.17 13.48
CA GLU A 141 26.64 -59.05 12.58
C GLU A 141 27.77 -58.32 11.87
N GLU A 142 27.60 -57.07 11.45
CA GLU A 142 28.67 -56.23 10.90
C GLU A 142 29.79 -55.98 11.91
N SER A 143 29.46 -55.67 13.16
CA SER A 143 30.47 -55.55 14.23
C SER A 143 31.25 -56.82 14.42
N LYS A 144 30.60 -57.99 14.48
CA LYS A 144 31.24 -59.29 14.64
C LYS A 144 32.17 -59.59 13.45
N ILE A 145 31.80 -59.20 12.23
CA ILE A 145 32.67 -59.39 11.06
C ILE A 145 33.89 -58.48 11.18
N ARG A 146 33.70 -57.22 11.53
CA ARG A 146 34.81 -56.27 11.68
C ARG A 146 35.79 -56.74 12.74
N ASP A 147 35.30 -57.16 13.92
CA ASP A 147 36.14 -57.69 15.01
C ASP A 147 36.98 -58.90 14.55
N LYS A 148 36.36 -59.84 13.81
CA LYS A 148 37.08 -61.02 13.29
C LYS A 148 38.11 -60.64 12.19
N LEU A 149 37.73 -59.72 11.28
CA LEU A 149 38.62 -59.30 10.21
C LEU A 149 39.76 -58.39 10.73
N ASP A 150 39.50 -57.53 11.71
CA ASP A 150 40.52 -56.73 12.38
C ASP A 150 41.53 -57.63 13.09
N GLY A 151 41.05 -58.70 13.81
CA GLY A 151 41.90 -59.71 14.40
C GLY A 151 42.76 -60.41 13.35
N MET A 152 42.22 -60.72 12.17
CA MET A 152 42.93 -61.34 11.04
C MET A 152 44.00 -60.42 10.42
N ILE A 153 43.65 -59.15 10.18
CA ILE A 153 44.53 -58.14 9.59
C ILE A 153 45.74 -57.84 10.48
N ARG A 154 45.51 -57.81 11.80
CA ARG A 154 46.60 -57.59 12.81
C ARG A 154 47.46 -58.84 13.07
N SER A 155 47.01 -60.03 12.66
CA SER A 155 47.75 -61.26 12.87
C SER A 155 49.02 -61.31 11.99
N PRO A 156 50.19 -61.62 12.59
CA PRO A 156 51.42 -61.80 11.84
C PRO A 156 51.34 -62.83 10.74
N LYS A 157 50.45 -63.82 10.88
CA LYS A 157 50.23 -64.91 9.91
C LYS A 157 49.78 -64.43 8.52
N TYR A 158 48.95 -63.39 8.48
CA TYR A 158 48.35 -62.91 7.22
C TYR A 158 48.97 -61.60 6.72
N LYS A 159 49.87 -60.97 7.47
CA LYS A 159 50.47 -59.67 7.17
C LYS A 159 51.23 -59.65 5.82
N SER A 160 51.89 -60.74 5.44
CA SER A 160 52.61 -60.88 4.17
C SER A 160 51.67 -61.10 2.98
N SER A 161 50.55 -61.79 3.24
CA SER A 161 49.62 -62.23 2.19
C SER A 161 48.59 -61.14 1.82
N LEU A 162 48.34 -60.16 2.73
CA LEU A 162 47.45 -59.04 2.45
C LEU A 162 48.16 -58.01 1.54
N GLN A 163 47.42 -57.45 0.55
CA GLN A 163 47.87 -56.33 -0.24
C GLN A 163 47.86 -55.03 0.57
N ASP A 164 46.77 -54.80 1.29
CA ASP A 164 46.58 -53.71 2.23
C ASP A 164 45.93 -54.25 3.50
N ALA A 165 46.24 -53.64 4.64
CA ALA A 165 45.67 -53.98 5.94
C ALA A 165 44.32 -53.27 6.19
N ILE A 166 43.36 -53.45 5.27
CA ILE A 166 42.04 -52.82 5.29
C ILE A 166 40.90 -53.84 5.13
N ILE A 167 39.74 -53.50 5.69
CA ILE A 167 38.49 -54.20 5.42
C ILE A 167 37.73 -53.41 4.35
N THR A 168 37.30 -54.09 3.33
CA THR A 168 36.50 -53.48 2.24
C THR A 168 35.23 -54.28 1.96
N GLN A 169 34.36 -53.76 1.15
CA GLN A 169 33.19 -54.50 0.67
C GLN A 169 33.26 -54.71 -0.86
N ARG A 170 32.88 -55.91 -1.30
CA ARG A 170 32.67 -56.24 -2.70
C ARG A 170 31.36 -57.05 -2.82
N ASN A 171 30.53 -56.62 -3.73
CA ASN A 171 29.21 -57.25 -3.94
C ASN A 171 28.37 -57.31 -2.62
N GLY A 172 28.51 -56.30 -1.75
CA GLY A 172 27.81 -56.23 -0.45
C GLY A 172 28.34 -57.24 0.59
N ARG A 173 29.54 -57.74 0.46
CA ARG A 173 30.19 -58.64 1.41
C ARG A 173 31.48 -58.05 1.90
N PHE A 174 31.77 -58.23 3.17
CA PHE A 174 33.03 -57.84 3.79
C PHE A 174 34.14 -58.78 3.35
N VAL A 175 35.20 -58.22 2.74
CA VAL A 175 36.30 -58.93 2.16
C VAL A 175 37.64 -58.29 2.58
N VAL A 176 38.74 -59.02 2.42
CA VAL A 176 40.09 -58.51 2.58
C VAL A 176 40.83 -58.56 1.26
N PRO A 177 41.65 -57.55 0.89
CA PRO A 177 42.44 -57.55 -0.28
C PRO A 177 43.70 -58.43 -0.10
N VAL A 178 43.86 -59.47 -0.85
CA VAL A 178 44.95 -60.43 -0.82
C VAL A 178 45.79 -60.36 -2.08
N LYS A 179 47.10 -60.43 -2.02
CA LYS A 179 47.98 -60.52 -3.17
C LYS A 179 47.67 -61.80 -3.96
N ALA A 180 47.58 -61.73 -5.28
CA ALA A 180 47.20 -62.84 -6.11
C ALA A 180 48.09 -64.06 -5.92
N GLU A 181 49.40 -63.85 -5.70
CA GLU A 181 50.42 -64.89 -5.38
C GLU A 181 50.24 -65.62 -4.06
N HIS A 182 49.60 -64.97 -3.09
CA HIS A 182 49.34 -65.52 -1.76
C HIS A 182 47.87 -65.94 -1.54
N ARG A 183 47.08 -66.11 -2.63
CA ARG A 183 45.67 -66.48 -2.58
C ARG A 183 45.39 -67.76 -1.78
N SER A 184 46.30 -68.76 -1.88
CA SER A 184 46.18 -70.07 -1.21
C SER A 184 46.39 -70.00 0.32
N GLU A 185 46.97 -68.92 0.82
CA GLU A 185 47.24 -68.74 2.24
C GLU A 185 46.05 -68.23 3.03
N VAL A 186 45.06 -67.61 2.33
CA VAL A 186 43.83 -67.09 2.89
C VAL A 186 42.67 -68.02 2.50
N SER A 187 42.25 -68.86 3.41
CA SER A 187 41.06 -69.72 3.21
C SER A 187 39.78 -68.88 3.14
N GLY A 188 39.08 -68.95 1.98
CA GLY A 188 37.86 -68.18 1.76
C GLY A 188 37.37 -68.19 0.32
N MET A 189 36.34 -67.42 0.06
CA MET A 189 35.71 -67.29 -1.25
C MET A 189 36.17 -66.00 -1.94
N VAL A 190 36.53 -66.10 -3.24
CA VAL A 190 36.91 -64.94 -4.05
C VAL A 190 35.62 -64.25 -4.58
N HIS A 191 35.47 -62.97 -4.35
CA HIS A 191 34.33 -62.16 -4.80
C HIS A 191 34.69 -61.20 -5.91
N ASP A 192 35.95 -60.79 -6.01
CA ASP A 192 36.38 -59.84 -7.05
C ASP A 192 37.90 -59.93 -7.23
N THR A 193 38.40 -59.38 -8.34
CA THR A 193 39.80 -59.26 -8.65
C THR A 193 40.09 -57.86 -9.19
N SER A 194 41.18 -57.23 -8.78
CA SER A 194 41.58 -55.92 -9.29
C SER A 194 41.78 -55.92 -10.80
N GLY A 195 41.59 -54.80 -11.47
CA GLY A 195 41.73 -54.66 -12.92
C GLY A 195 43.12 -55.04 -13.45
N SER A 196 44.17 -54.99 -12.60
CA SER A 196 45.55 -55.46 -12.91
C SER A 196 45.75 -56.95 -12.64
N GLY A 197 44.81 -57.65 -12.02
CA GLY A 197 44.96 -59.05 -11.58
C GLY A 197 45.84 -59.26 -10.34
N ALA A 198 46.50 -58.20 -9.84
CA ALA A 198 47.48 -58.32 -8.76
C ALA A 198 46.87 -58.49 -7.36
N THR A 199 45.58 -58.13 -7.16
CA THR A 199 44.87 -58.22 -5.88
C THR A 199 43.58 -59.00 -6.06
N VAL A 200 43.34 -59.95 -5.18
CA VAL A 200 42.14 -60.76 -5.12
C VAL A 200 41.36 -60.39 -3.80
N PHE A 201 40.09 -60.07 -3.94
CA PHE A 201 39.22 -59.74 -2.81
C PHE A 201 38.59 -61.03 -2.29
N ILE A 202 39.10 -61.48 -1.11
CA ILE A 202 38.67 -62.74 -0.51
C ILE A 202 37.75 -62.47 0.66
N GLU A 203 36.63 -63.19 0.70
CA GLU A 203 35.79 -63.35 1.92
C GLU A 203 36.39 -64.46 2.74
N PRO A 204 37.02 -64.20 3.89
CA PRO A 204 37.60 -65.27 4.73
C PRO A 204 36.52 -66.21 5.24
N ALA A 205 36.87 -67.51 5.31
CA ALA A 205 35.95 -68.59 5.78
C ALA A 205 35.33 -68.28 7.15
N ALA A 206 36.05 -67.58 8.03
CA ALA A 206 35.60 -67.18 9.36
C ALA A 206 34.39 -66.20 9.38
N VAL A 207 34.15 -65.51 8.24
CA VAL A 207 33.06 -64.50 8.17
C VAL A 207 31.98 -64.82 7.14
N ILE A 208 32.13 -65.89 6.35
CA ILE A 208 31.16 -66.33 5.33
C ILE A 208 29.75 -66.46 5.91
N GLU A 209 29.59 -67.11 7.05
CA GLU A 209 28.29 -67.30 7.70
C GLU A 209 27.65 -65.96 8.16
N ALA A 210 28.45 -65.04 8.70
CA ALA A 210 28.01 -63.74 9.15
C ALA A 210 27.63 -62.84 7.96
N ASN A 211 28.40 -62.86 6.86
CA ASN A 211 28.04 -62.19 5.62
C ASN A 211 26.77 -62.75 5.00
N ASN A 212 26.55 -64.08 5.05
CA ASN A 212 25.30 -64.70 4.60
C ASN A 212 24.10 -64.23 5.45
N ARG A 213 24.31 -64.12 6.80
CA ARG A 213 23.26 -63.57 7.71
C ARG A 213 22.93 -62.12 7.37
N ILE A 214 23.95 -61.30 7.07
CA ILE A 214 23.72 -59.91 6.61
C ILE A 214 22.89 -59.91 5.35
N LYS A 215 23.19 -60.73 4.36
CA LYS A 215 22.37 -60.82 3.12
C LYS A 215 20.93 -61.20 3.35
N VAL A 216 20.68 -62.14 4.28
CA VAL A 216 19.33 -62.49 4.69
C VAL A 216 18.64 -61.30 5.40
N LEU A 217 19.37 -60.60 6.29
CA LEU A 217 18.82 -59.45 6.96
C LEU A 217 18.55 -58.29 5.98
N GLU A 218 19.39 -58.06 4.97
CA GLU A 218 19.17 -57.08 3.89
C GLU A 218 17.92 -57.43 3.06
N SER A 219 17.66 -58.69 2.80
CA SER A 219 16.41 -59.11 2.12
C SER A 219 15.19 -58.82 3.01
N ARG A 220 15.23 -59.22 4.29
CA ARG A 220 14.18 -58.93 5.25
C ARG A 220 13.95 -57.46 5.46
N GLU A 221 15.00 -56.66 5.45
CA GLU A 221 14.92 -55.19 5.53
C GLU A 221 14.13 -54.64 4.34
N ARG A 222 14.44 -55.10 3.12
CA ARG A 222 13.71 -54.68 1.91
C ARG A 222 12.22 -55.11 1.94
N ASP A 223 11.97 -56.37 2.30
CA ASP A 223 10.61 -56.90 2.40
C ASP A 223 9.78 -56.12 3.43
N GLU A 224 10.39 -55.76 4.58
CA GLU A 224 9.75 -54.99 5.62
C GLU A 224 9.51 -53.51 5.20
N ILE A 225 10.47 -52.89 4.50
CA ILE A 225 10.29 -51.56 3.93
C ILE A 225 9.14 -51.56 2.92
N GLU A 226 9.08 -52.54 2.04
CA GLU A 226 8.01 -52.67 1.05
C GLU A 226 6.63 -52.87 1.74
N ARG A 227 6.58 -53.67 2.79
CA ARG A 227 5.37 -53.85 3.62
C ARG A 227 4.90 -52.51 4.23
N ILE A 228 5.83 -51.74 4.82
CA ILE A 228 5.51 -50.45 5.42
C ILE A 228 5.04 -49.47 4.36
N LEU A 229 5.69 -49.40 3.19
CA LEU A 229 5.25 -48.56 2.10
C LEU A 229 3.89 -48.92 1.58
N SER A 230 3.59 -50.23 1.48
CA SER A 230 2.26 -50.73 1.08
C SER A 230 1.17 -50.31 2.09
N GLU A 231 1.45 -50.46 3.40
CA GLU A 231 0.51 -50.05 4.46
C GLU A 231 0.26 -48.51 4.45
N LEU A 232 1.30 -47.71 4.31
CA LEU A 232 1.18 -46.25 4.22
C LEU A 232 0.43 -45.82 2.95
N SER A 233 0.64 -46.56 1.85
CA SER A 233 -0.02 -46.29 0.56
C SER A 233 -1.50 -46.61 0.61
N GLU A 234 -1.88 -47.77 1.22
CA GLU A 234 -3.27 -48.14 1.43
C GLU A 234 -4.02 -47.12 2.26
N GLU A 235 -3.37 -46.63 3.32
CA GLU A 235 -3.94 -45.60 4.18
C GLU A 235 -4.09 -44.27 3.45
N ALA A 236 -3.06 -43.80 2.71
CA ALA A 236 -3.15 -42.63 1.86
C ALA A 236 -4.27 -42.78 0.80
N GLY A 237 -4.38 -43.97 0.23
CA GLY A 237 -5.44 -44.31 -0.73
C GLY A 237 -6.85 -44.23 -0.13
N SER A 238 -7.03 -44.57 1.15
CA SER A 238 -8.33 -44.48 1.84
C SER A 238 -8.79 -43.01 2.00
N PHE A 239 -7.89 -42.06 2.03
CA PHE A 239 -8.17 -40.62 2.11
C PHE A 239 -8.01 -39.89 0.76
N ALA A 240 -7.82 -40.61 -0.34
CA ALA A 240 -7.47 -40.05 -1.64
C ALA A 240 -8.43 -38.94 -2.11
N ASP A 241 -9.75 -39.18 -2.02
CA ASP A 241 -10.74 -38.20 -2.49
C ASP A 241 -10.77 -36.95 -1.66
N THR A 242 -10.63 -37.05 -0.32
CA THR A 242 -10.59 -35.87 0.56
C THR A 242 -9.31 -35.06 0.38
N ILE A 243 -8.18 -35.72 0.14
CA ILE A 243 -6.91 -35.06 -0.12
C ILE A 243 -6.97 -34.34 -1.48
N LYS A 244 -7.52 -34.99 -2.54
CA LYS A 244 -7.68 -34.36 -3.87
C LYS A 244 -8.53 -33.10 -3.79
N ILE A 245 -9.71 -33.14 -3.17
CA ILE A 245 -10.61 -32.00 -2.99
C ILE A 245 -9.86 -30.88 -2.26
N SER A 246 -9.12 -31.21 -1.20
CA SER A 246 -8.36 -30.22 -0.45
C SER A 246 -7.22 -29.60 -1.25
N CYS A 247 -6.50 -30.37 -2.07
CA CYS A 247 -5.44 -29.88 -2.95
C CYS A 247 -6.00 -28.97 -4.06
N GLU A 248 -7.15 -29.36 -4.67
CA GLU A 248 -7.83 -28.54 -5.66
C GLU A 248 -8.30 -27.21 -5.06
N SER A 249 -8.95 -27.23 -3.91
CA SER A 249 -9.38 -26.02 -3.20
C SER A 249 -8.21 -25.15 -2.77
N ALA A 250 -7.09 -25.75 -2.32
CA ALA A 250 -5.88 -25.03 -1.98
C ALA A 250 -5.22 -24.37 -3.20
N ALA A 251 -5.22 -25.03 -4.35
CA ALA A 251 -4.72 -24.47 -5.61
C ALA A 251 -5.58 -23.31 -6.10
N GLU A 252 -6.92 -23.43 -6.00
CA GLU A 252 -7.85 -22.35 -6.32
C GLU A 252 -7.68 -21.15 -5.38
N LEU A 253 -7.58 -21.38 -4.08
CA LEU A 253 -7.25 -20.33 -3.11
C LEU A 253 -5.91 -19.66 -3.45
N ASN A 254 -4.89 -20.43 -3.83
CA ASN A 254 -3.60 -19.85 -4.25
C ASN A 254 -3.74 -18.91 -5.46
N LEU A 255 -4.58 -19.27 -6.44
CA LEU A 255 -4.88 -18.39 -7.58
C LEU A 255 -5.58 -17.12 -7.13
N ILE A 256 -6.63 -17.21 -6.30
CA ILE A 256 -7.39 -16.06 -5.80
C ILE A 256 -6.49 -15.12 -4.97
N PHE A 257 -5.71 -15.68 -4.06
CA PHE A 257 -4.73 -14.88 -3.29
C PHE A 257 -3.64 -14.25 -4.16
N SER A 258 -3.24 -14.91 -5.25
CA SER A 258 -2.29 -14.36 -6.22
C SER A 258 -2.87 -13.19 -7.00
N LYS A 259 -4.17 -13.23 -7.36
CA LYS A 259 -4.89 -12.09 -7.96
C LYS A 259 -4.90 -10.89 -7.00
N ALA A 260 -5.21 -11.12 -5.72
CA ALA A 260 -5.20 -10.08 -4.69
C ALA A 260 -3.79 -9.49 -4.45
N GLN A 261 -2.75 -10.32 -4.41
CA GLN A 261 -1.36 -9.85 -4.32
C GLN A 261 -0.95 -9.02 -5.54
N LEU A 262 -1.40 -9.41 -6.73
CA LEU A 262 -1.18 -8.64 -7.96
C LEU A 262 -1.86 -7.27 -7.87
N ALA A 263 -3.07 -7.20 -7.30
CA ALA A 263 -3.77 -5.93 -7.05
C ALA A 263 -2.94 -4.99 -6.17
N TYR A 264 -2.36 -5.47 -5.08
CA TYR A 264 -1.45 -4.67 -4.25
C TYR A 264 -0.22 -4.17 -5.02
N LYS A 265 0.41 -5.05 -5.80
CA LYS A 265 1.59 -4.70 -6.59
C LYS A 265 1.31 -3.60 -7.62
N MET A 266 0.13 -3.64 -8.26
CA MET A 266 -0.29 -2.66 -9.27
C MET A 266 -0.95 -1.42 -8.65
N LYS A 267 -1.22 -1.42 -7.33
CA LYS A 267 -2.09 -0.43 -6.68
C LYS A 267 -3.44 -0.33 -7.39
N ALA A 268 -4.01 -1.50 -7.65
CA ALA A 268 -5.27 -1.67 -8.35
C ALA A 268 -6.45 -1.63 -7.38
N THR A 269 -7.61 -1.19 -7.87
CA THR A 269 -8.86 -1.14 -7.13
C THR A 269 -9.89 -2.06 -7.77
N MET A 270 -10.87 -2.50 -7.00
CA MET A 270 -12.00 -3.27 -7.51
C MET A 270 -12.86 -2.37 -8.41
N PRO A 271 -13.09 -2.72 -9.69
CA PRO A 271 -14.01 -1.97 -10.54
C PRO A 271 -15.48 -2.27 -10.16
N ILE A 272 -16.35 -1.28 -10.38
CA ILE A 272 -17.79 -1.49 -10.34
C ILE A 272 -18.19 -2.10 -11.67
N ILE A 273 -18.73 -3.30 -11.66
CA ILE A 273 -19.20 -3.93 -12.90
C ILE A 273 -20.66 -3.59 -13.21
N ASN A 274 -20.99 -3.50 -14.51
CA ASN A 274 -22.35 -3.23 -14.98
C ASN A 274 -22.65 -4.00 -16.27
N SER A 275 -23.95 -4.19 -16.54
CA SER A 275 -24.47 -4.83 -17.76
C SER A 275 -24.99 -3.81 -18.79
N ARG A 276 -24.76 -2.50 -18.59
CA ARG A 276 -25.32 -1.42 -19.43
C ARG A 276 -24.42 -1.03 -20.59
N GLY A 277 -23.29 -1.70 -20.78
CA GLY A 277 -22.29 -1.34 -21.79
C GLY A 277 -21.50 -0.07 -21.44
N VAL A 278 -21.43 0.35 -20.17
CA VAL A 278 -20.78 1.58 -19.76
C VAL A 278 -19.39 1.29 -19.20
N ILE A 279 -18.38 1.91 -19.78
CA ILE A 279 -17.00 1.96 -19.26
C ILE A 279 -16.76 3.38 -18.75
N GLU A 280 -16.40 3.55 -17.49
CA GLU A 280 -15.94 4.80 -16.89
C GLU A 280 -14.66 4.54 -16.11
N LEU A 281 -13.53 4.87 -16.69
CA LEU A 281 -12.21 4.70 -16.11
C LEU A 281 -11.70 6.03 -15.57
N LYS A 282 -11.32 6.07 -14.30
CA LYS A 282 -10.78 7.26 -13.63
C LYS A 282 -9.31 7.04 -13.30
N LYS A 283 -8.45 7.88 -13.83
CA LYS A 283 -6.98 7.80 -13.66
C LYS A 283 -6.42 6.40 -13.90
N ALA A 284 -6.92 5.76 -14.94
CA ALA A 284 -6.52 4.41 -15.33
C ALA A 284 -5.10 4.41 -15.92
N ARG A 285 -4.33 3.38 -15.59
CA ARG A 285 -2.96 3.18 -16.09
C ARG A 285 -2.85 1.83 -16.78
N HIS A 286 -2.02 1.79 -17.80
CA HIS A 286 -1.70 0.53 -18.45
C HIS A 286 -0.87 -0.36 -17.49
N PRO A 287 -1.31 -1.60 -17.16
CA PRO A 287 -0.73 -2.41 -16.10
C PRO A 287 0.72 -2.86 -16.36
N LEU A 288 1.16 -2.89 -17.63
CA LEU A 288 2.51 -3.29 -18.02
C LEU A 288 3.49 -2.12 -18.11
N LEU A 289 3.03 -0.87 -17.93
CA LEU A 289 3.93 0.29 -17.86
C LEU A 289 4.46 0.50 -16.44
N ASP A 290 5.65 1.09 -16.35
CA ASP A 290 6.20 1.50 -15.06
C ASP A 290 5.23 2.46 -14.35
N PRO A 291 4.71 2.13 -13.15
CA PRO A 291 3.74 2.96 -12.43
C PRO A 291 4.20 4.39 -12.15
N LYS A 292 5.52 4.63 -12.12
CA LYS A 292 6.11 5.97 -11.91
C LYS A 292 6.13 6.81 -13.18
N LYS A 293 6.10 6.18 -14.37
CA LYS A 293 6.18 6.84 -15.67
C LYS A 293 4.85 6.86 -16.40
N ALA A 294 3.94 5.93 -16.05
CA ALA A 294 2.62 5.82 -16.67
C ALA A 294 1.76 7.03 -16.31
N VAL A 295 1.38 7.80 -17.32
CA VAL A 295 0.42 8.90 -17.16
C VAL A 295 -0.97 8.31 -17.09
N PRO A 296 -1.75 8.63 -16.04
CA PRO A 296 -3.11 8.13 -15.90
C PRO A 296 -4.05 8.80 -16.91
N ILE A 297 -5.01 8.04 -17.45
CA ILE A 297 -6.02 8.52 -18.37
C ILE A 297 -7.43 8.40 -17.76
N ASP A 298 -8.30 9.34 -18.13
CA ASP A 298 -9.72 9.30 -17.83
C ASP A 298 -10.48 8.97 -19.14
N VAL A 299 -11.33 7.92 -19.10
CA VAL A 299 -12.08 7.46 -20.27
C VAL A 299 -13.52 7.19 -19.88
N SER A 300 -14.45 7.67 -20.70
CA SER A 300 -15.85 7.28 -20.63
C SER A 300 -16.28 6.70 -21.98
N LEU A 301 -17.12 5.67 -21.98
CA LEU A 301 -17.69 5.05 -23.19
C LEU A 301 -18.99 4.35 -22.81
N GLY A 302 -20.02 4.45 -23.64
CA GLY A 302 -21.29 3.72 -23.46
C GLY A 302 -22.39 4.50 -22.72
N ASP A 303 -22.08 5.62 -22.07
CA ASP A 303 -23.06 6.51 -21.43
C ASP A 303 -23.52 7.62 -22.37
N LYS A 304 -22.74 8.67 -22.49
CA LYS A 304 -23.05 9.81 -23.39
C LYS A 304 -22.83 9.51 -24.85
N TYR A 305 -21.88 8.67 -25.15
CA TYR A 305 -21.48 8.27 -26.49
C TYR A 305 -21.07 6.78 -26.52
N ASP A 306 -21.34 6.15 -27.66
CA ASP A 306 -21.04 4.73 -27.92
C ASP A 306 -19.72 4.54 -28.67
N SER A 307 -19.24 5.62 -29.31
CA SER A 307 -18.01 5.60 -30.11
C SER A 307 -17.06 6.72 -29.65
N LEU A 308 -15.81 6.36 -29.39
CA LEU A 308 -14.73 7.27 -29.06
C LEU A 308 -13.68 7.26 -30.18
N VAL A 309 -13.48 8.41 -30.84
CA VAL A 309 -12.48 8.58 -31.89
C VAL A 309 -11.30 9.35 -31.33
N ILE A 310 -10.17 8.63 -31.14
CA ILE A 310 -8.95 9.17 -30.54
C ILE A 310 -8.00 9.65 -31.64
N THR A 311 -7.65 10.93 -31.63
CA THR A 311 -6.82 11.59 -32.61
C THR A 311 -5.51 12.12 -32.03
N GLY A 312 -4.57 12.53 -32.86
CA GLY A 312 -3.28 13.06 -32.43
C GLY A 312 -2.08 12.32 -33.04
N PRO A 313 -0.83 12.68 -32.70
CA PRO A 313 0.36 12.02 -33.24
C PRO A 313 0.49 10.57 -32.73
N ASN A 314 1.12 9.69 -33.50
CA ASN A 314 1.30 8.27 -33.13
C ASN A 314 2.10 8.11 -31.83
N THR A 315 3.07 8.98 -31.61
CA THR A 315 3.87 9.01 -30.37
C THR A 315 3.10 9.50 -29.15
N GLY A 316 1.88 10.03 -29.32
CA GLY A 316 1.07 10.66 -28.27
C GLY A 316 0.42 9.69 -27.26
N GLY A 317 0.43 8.38 -27.53
CA GLY A 317 -0.16 7.37 -26.65
C GLY A 317 -1.54 6.88 -27.07
N LYS A 318 -1.99 7.12 -28.31
CA LYS A 318 -3.28 6.65 -28.85
C LYS A 318 -3.46 5.15 -28.67
N THR A 319 -2.54 4.36 -29.23
CA THR A 319 -2.51 2.89 -29.14
C THR A 319 -2.51 2.39 -27.69
N VAL A 320 -1.73 3.06 -26.81
CA VAL A 320 -1.68 2.70 -25.38
C VAL A 320 -3.03 2.97 -24.71
N SER A 321 -3.73 4.04 -25.07
CA SER A 321 -5.04 4.36 -24.52
C SER A 321 -6.09 3.29 -24.88
N ILE A 322 -6.16 2.87 -26.15
CA ILE A 322 -7.06 1.79 -26.58
C ILE A 322 -6.68 0.45 -25.90
N LYS A 323 -5.40 0.10 -25.88
CA LYS A 323 -4.92 -1.10 -25.18
C LYS A 323 -5.28 -1.06 -23.70
N THR A 324 -5.22 0.11 -23.06
CA THR A 324 -5.62 0.26 -21.66
C THR A 324 -7.11 -0.05 -21.48
N ILE A 325 -7.99 0.50 -22.33
CA ILE A 325 -9.42 0.24 -22.26
C ILE A 325 -9.70 -1.26 -22.37
N GLY A 326 -9.17 -1.92 -23.42
CA GLY A 326 -9.40 -3.35 -23.66
C GLY A 326 -8.81 -4.24 -22.57
N LEU A 327 -7.57 -3.99 -22.18
CA LEU A 327 -6.88 -4.83 -21.20
C LEU A 327 -7.53 -4.73 -19.81
N LEU A 328 -7.92 -3.53 -19.37
CA LEU A 328 -8.60 -3.38 -18.08
C LEU A 328 -9.99 -4.01 -18.07
N THR A 329 -10.70 -4.00 -19.22
CA THR A 329 -11.97 -4.70 -19.38
C THR A 329 -11.77 -6.22 -19.22
N LEU A 330 -10.83 -6.80 -19.99
CA LEU A 330 -10.53 -8.23 -19.90
C LEU A 330 -9.99 -8.65 -18.52
N MET A 331 -9.20 -7.78 -17.88
CA MET A 331 -8.76 -8.02 -16.49
C MET A 331 -9.94 -8.11 -15.53
N ALA A 332 -10.90 -7.20 -15.62
CA ALA A 332 -12.11 -7.24 -14.79
C ALA A 332 -12.93 -8.52 -15.04
N GLU A 333 -13.11 -8.92 -16.30
CA GLU A 333 -13.81 -10.15 -16.72
C GLU A 333 -13.10 -11.43 -16.25
N CYS A 334 -11.77 -11.36 -16.02
CA CYS A 334 -11.00 -12.42 -15.37
C CYS A 334 -11.07 -12.38 -13.83
N GLY A 335 -11.79 -11.45 -13.22
CA GLY A 335 -11.85 -11.25 -11.77
C GLY A 335 -10.60 -10.62 -11.17
N LEU A 336 -9.83 -9.85 -11.95
CA LEU A 336 -8.68 -9.08 -11.52
C LEU A 336 -9.09 -7.64 -11.19
N PHE A 337 -8.48 -7.05 -10.18
CA PHE A 337 -8.58 -5.61 -9.93
C PHE A 337 -7.81 -4.83 -10.99
N ILE A 338 -8.22 -3.60 -11.24
CA ILE A 338 -7.67 -2.74 -12.28
C ILE A 338 -6.85 -1.57 -11.70
N PRO A 339 -5.73 -1.18 -12.30
CA PRO A 339 -4.94 -0.02 -11.88
C PRO A 339 -5.61 1.30 -12.27
N ALA A 340 -6.73 1.60 -11.63
CA ALA A 340 -7.53 2.80 -11.79
C ALA A 340 -7.98 3.31 -10.42
N ASN A 341 -8.53 4.53 -10.35
CA ASN A 341 -9.08 5.04 -9.09
C ASN A 341 -10.39 4.34 -8.73
N GLU A 342 -10.72 4.40 -7.43
CA GLU A 342 -12.02 3.97 -6.90
C GLU A 342 -13.19 4.61 -7.70
N ASN A 343 -14.31 3.91 -7.76
CA ASN A 343 -15.48 4.28 -8.56
C ASN A 343 -15.24 4.28 -10.08
N SER A 344 -14.23 3.56 -10.58
CA SER A 344 -14.16 3.20 -11.98
C SER A 344 -15.15 2.08 -12.27
N SER A 345 -15.89 2.19 -13.37
CA SER A 345 -16.92 1.23 -13.77
C SER A 345 -16.56 0.58 -15.11
N ILE A 346 -16.78 -0.73 -15.20
CA ILE A 346 -16.54 -1.53 -16.40
C ILE A 346 -17.78 -2.36 -16.71
N ALA A 347 -18.22 -2.31 -17.98
CA ALA A 347 -19.24 -3.22 -18.47
C ALA A 347 -18.64 -4.60 -18.75
N VAL A 348 -19.44 -5.63 -18.52
CA VAL A 348 -19.12 -7.00 -18.94
C VAL A 348 -19.61 -7.18 -20.39
N PHE A 349 -18.67 -7.48 -21.27
CA PHE A 349 -18.95 -7.72 -22.70
C PHE A 349 -18.89 -9.21 -23.00
N LYS A 350 -19.73 -9.65 -23.92
CA LYS A 350 -19.66 -11.04 -24.44
C LYS A 350 -18.48 -11.21 -25.38
N ASN A 351 -18.19 -10.18 -26.16
CA ASN A 351 -17.13 -10.18 -27.15
C ASN A 351 -16.28 -8.91 -27.03
N VAL A 352 -14.98 -9.07 -27.02
CA VAL A 352 -14.02 -7.97 -27.14
C VAL A 352 -13.19 -8.20 -28.39
N PHE A 353 -13.45 -7.39 -29.40
CA PHE A 353 -12.73 -7.43 -30.66
C PHE A 353 -11.63 -6.39 -30.67
N ALA A 354 -10.46 -6.76 -31.22
CA ALA A 354 -9.33 -5.86 -31.30
C ALA A 354 -8.64 -5.98 -32.66
N ASP A 355 -8.46 -4.87 -33.33
CA ASP A 355 -7.57 -4.70 -34.48
C ASP A 355 -6.48 -3.69 -34.07
N ILE A 356 -5.43 -4.18 -33.42
CA ILE A 356 -4.39 -3.36 -32.75
C ILE A 356 -3.00 -3.93 -33.04
N GLY A 357 -2.17 -3.20 -33.73
CA GLY A 357 -0.78 -3.54 -33.99
C GLY A 357 -0.44 -3.60 -35.48
N GLU A 358 0.85 -3.45 -35.79
CA GLU A 358 1.38 -3.66 -37.13
C GLU A 358 1.81 -5.14 -37.28
N GLU A 359 1.15 -5.90 -38.13
CA GLU A 359 1.65 -7.21 -38.55
C GLU A 359 2.86 -7.02 -39.49
N GLN A 360 4.06 -6.83 -38.93
CA GLN A 360 5.32 -6.83 -39.70
C GLN A 360 5.84 -8.27 -39.92
N SER A 361 4.96 -9.23 -40.22
CA SER A 361 5.40 -10.55 -40.54
C SER A 361 5.83 -10.59 -42.02
N ILE A 362 7.14 -10.73 -42.23
CA ILE A 362 7.78 -10.91 -43.58
C ILE A 362 7.22 -12.15 -44.31
N GLU A 363 6.55 -13.05 -43.60
CA GLU A 363 6.03 -14.33 -44.11
C GLU A 363 4.64 -14.25 -44.75
N GLN A 364 3.86 -13.18 -44.46
CA GLN A 364 2.54 -13.00 -45.07
C GLN A 364 2.61 -11.92 -46.15
N SER A 365 2.37 -12.34 -47.42
CA SER A 365 2.40 -11.51 -48.64
C SER A 365 1.20 -10.53 -48.76
N LEU A 366 0.36 -10.39 -47.73
CA LEU A 366 -0.75 -9.45 -47.67
C LEU A 366 -0.23 -8.05 -47.31
N SER A 367 -0.68 -7.01 -48.01
CA SER A 367 -0.39 -5.64 -47.59
C SER A 367 -1.01 -5.38 -46.22
N THR A 368 -0.42 -4.51 -45.40
CA THR A 368 -0.91 -4.11 -44.09
C THR A 368 -2.41 -3.75 -44.11
N PHE A 369 -2.85 -3.06 -45.15
CA PHE A 369 -4.27 -2.71 -45.38
C PHE A 369 -5.16 -3.95 -45.50
N SER A 370 -4.74 -4.98 -46.29
CA SER A 370 -5.55 -6.18 -46.48
C SER A 370 -5.71 -6.99 -45.20
N ALA A 371 -4.66 -7.03 -44.35
CA ALA A 371 -4.70 -7.71 -43.05
C ALA A 371 -5.72 -7.04 -42.12
N HIS A 372 -5.65 -5.70 -41.96
CA HIS A 372 -6.64 -4.93 -41.21
C HIS A 372 -8.08 -5.11 -41.72
N MET A 373 -8.27 -5.07 -43.06
CA MET A 373 -9.60 -5.27 -43.64
C MET A 373 -10.15 -6.68 -43.37
N THR A 374 -9.32 -7.70 -43.39
CA THR A 374 -9.75 -9.07 -43.03
C THR A 374 -10.25 -9.14 -41.60
N THR A 375 -9.52 -8.53 -40.67
CA THR A 375 -9.91 -8.44 -39.27
C THR A 375 -11.21 -7.65 -39.12
N ILE A 376 -11.34 -6.49 -39.77
CA ILE A 376 -12.55 -5.63 -39.74
C ILE A 376 -13.77 -6.38 -40.30
N VAL A 377 -13.61 -7.12 -41.40
CA VAL A 377 -14.70 -7.96 -41.96
C VAL A 377 -15.15 -9.01 -40.95
N ASN A 378 -14.21 -9.70 -40.29
CA ASN A 378 -14.54 -10.66 -39.24
C ASN A 378 -15.27 -10.00 -38.07
N ILE A 379 -14.80 -8.82 -37.60
CA ILE A 379 -15.44 -8.05 -36.55
C ILE A 379 -16.86 -7.67 -37.01
N SER A 380 -17.01 -7.08 -38.17
CA SER A 380 -18.33 -6.66 -38.68
C SER A 380 -19.33 -7.81 -38.77
N ASN A 381 -18.90 -9.02 -39.14
CA ASN A 381 -19.78 -10.18 -39.22
C ASN A 381 -20.23 -10.74 -37.89
N ASN A 382 -19.46 -10.53 -36.80
CA ASN A 382 -19.71 -11.16 -35.48
C ASN A 382 -20.07 -10.17 -34.38
N VAL A 383 -20.05 -8.86 -34.65
CA VAL A 383 -20.32 -7.81 -33.68
C VAL A 383 -21.81 -7.65 -33.40
N ASP A 384 -22.13 -7.39 -32.13
CA ASP A 384 -23.50 -7.11 -31.64
C ASP A 384 -23.47 -6.00 -30.55
N GLU A 385 -24.62 -5.74 -29.93
CA GLU A 385 -24.78 -4.73 -28.88
C GLU A 385 -24.01 -5.02 -27.58
N SER A 386 -23.61 -6.27 -27.40
CA SER A 386 -22.83 -6.75 -26.24
C SER A 386 -21.33 -6.80 -26.53
N SER A 387 -20.89 -6.14 -27.59
CA SER A 387 -19.50 -6.17 -28.08
C SER A 387 -18.76 -4.87 -27.79
N LEU A 388 -17.49 -4.98 -27.38
CA LEU A 388 -16.50 -3.91 -27.35
C LEU A 388 -15.56 -4.05 -28.56
N VAL A 389 -15.41 -3.00 -29.35
CA VAL A 389 -14.55 -2.99 -30.54
C VAL A 389 -13.44 -1.96 -30.38
N LEU A 390 -12.21 -2.39 -30.58
CA LEU A 390 -11.00 -1.61 -30.42
C LEU A 390 -10.22 -1.63 -31.73
N ILE A 391 -10.11 -0.47 -32.41
CA ILE A 391 -9.44 -0.39 -33.71
C ILE A 391 -8.34 0.67 -33.67
N ASP A 392 -7.13 0.28 -33.98
CA ASP A 392 -6.00 1.22 -34.08
C ASP A 392 -5.77 1.60 -35.55
N GLU A 393 -5.51 2.87 -35.82
CA GLU A 393 -5.22 3.44 -37.13
C GLU A 393 -6.25 3.10 -38.22
N LEU A 394 -7.55 3.22 -37.88
CA LEU A 394 -8.65 2.88 -38.79
C LEU A 394 -8.54 3.59 -40.14
N GLY A 395 -8.52 2.81 -41.21
CA GLY A 395 -8.42 3.26 -42.60
C GLY A 395 -6.99 3.48 -43.11
N ALA A 396 -5.96 3.25 -42.29
CA ALA A 396 -4.57 3.40 -42.72
C ALA A 396 -4.14 2.35 -43.77
N GLY A 397 -3.10 2.66 -44.54
CA GLY A 397 -2.47 1.73 -45.46
C GLY A 397 -3.02 1.74 -46.91
N THR A 398 -3.91 2.68 -47.22
CA THR A 398 -4.44 2.88 -48.59
C THR A 398 -4.44 4.38 -48.96
N ASP A 399 -5.06 4.72 -50.11
CA ASP A 399 -5.24 6.13 -50.47
C ASP A 399 -5.97 6.88 -49.34
N PRO A 400 -5.51 8.06 -48.94
CA PRO A 400 -6.08 8.79 -47.80
C PRO A 400 -7.57 9.11 -47.91
N VAL A 401 -8.05 9.43 -49.13
CA VAL A 401 -9.47 9.78 -49.36
C VAL A 401 -10.34 8.54 -49.25
N GLU A 402 -9.91 7.44 -49.88
CA GLU A 402 -10.62 6.16 -49.81
C GLU A 402 -10.58 5.58 -48.40
N GLY A 403 -9.43 5.65 -47.76
CA GLY A 403 -9.23 5.18 -46.37
C GLY A 403 -10.12 5.92 -45.37
N ALA A 404 -10.21 7.24 -45.47
CA ALA A 404 -11.08 8.05 -44.61
C ALA A 404 -12.57 7.74 -44.85
N ALA A 405 -13.02 7.64 -46.13
CA ALA A 405 -14.39 7.30 -46.43
C ALA A 405 -14.79 5.90 -45.94
N LEU A 406 -13.90 4.91 -46.11
CA LEU A 406 -14.10 3.55 -45.65
C LEU A 406 -14.13 3.49 -44.10
N ALA A 407 -13.27 4.23 -43.43
CA ALA A 407 -13.22 4.30 -41.96
C ALA A 407 -14.53 4.85 -41.37
N VAL A 408 -15.09 5.92 -41.95
CA VAL A 408 -16.42 6.47 -41.57
C VAL A 408 -17.51 5.41 -41.76
N ALA A 409 -17.51 4.73 -42.93
CA ALA A 409 -18.52 3.71 -43.24
C ALA A 409 -18.44 2.50 -42.26
N VAL A 410 -17.22 2.04 -41.91
CA VAL A 410 -17.01 0.95 -40.93
C VAL A 410 -17.50 1.38 -39.57
N LEU A 411 -17.13 2.57 -39.08
CA LEU A 411 -17.60 3.06 -37.78
C LEU A 411 -19.11 3.11 -37.72
N GLU A 412 -19.77 3.60 -38.79
CA GLU A 412 -21.24 3.71 -38.86
C GLU A 412 -21.91 2.32 -38.90
N ASP A 413 -21.34 1.34 -39.61
CA ASP A 413 -21.86 -0.04 -39.62
C ASP A 413 -21.78 -0.67 -38.21
N LEU A 414 -20.63 -0.61 -37.54
CA LEU A 414 -20.44 -1.12 -36.20
C LEU A 414 -21.34 -0.43 -35.17
N ARG A 415 -21.51 0.89 -35.30
CA ARG A 415 -22.37 1.68 -34.45
C ARG A 415 -23.85 1.29 -34.60
N ARG A 416 -24.33 1.06 -35.84
CA ARG A 416 -25.71 0.59 -36.12
C ARG A 416 -25.98 -0.78 -35.50
N LYS A 417 -24.96 -1.64 -35.34
CA LYS A 417 -25.05 -2.92 -34.68
C LYS A 417 -25.02 -2.80 -33.15
N GLY A 418 -24.88 -1.58 -32.62
CA GLY A 418 -24.96 -1.30 -31.18
C GLY A 418 -23.67 -1.46 -30.41
N ALA A 419 -22.54 -1.77 -31.06
CA ALA A 419 -21.25 -1.96 -30.42
C ALA A 419 -20.75 -0.72 -29.68
N LYS A 420 -19.93 -0.94 -28.65
CA LYS A 420 -19.12 0.13 -28.04
C LYS A 420 -17.76 0.15 -28.71
N ILE A 421 -17.37 1.33 -29.24
CA ILE A 421 -16.22 1.45 -30.13
C ILE A 421 -15.22 2.45 -29.60
N ALA A 422 -13.94 2.05 -29.53
CA ALA A 422 -12.84 2.99 -29.39
C ALA A 422 -11.88 2.82 -30.57
N ALA A 423 -11.74 3.86 -31.38
CA ALA A 423 -10.91 3.82 -32.57
C ALA A 423 -9.89 4.96 -32.57
N THR A 424 -8.68 4.70 -33.10
CA THR A 424 -7.70 5.76 -33.35
C THR A 424 -7.62 6.07 -34.86
N THR A 425 -7.28 7.29 -35.15
CA THR A 425 -7.09 7.73 -36.53
C THR A 425 -6.22 8.98 -36.59
N HIS A 426 -5.69 9.26 -37.76
CA HIS A 426 -5.03 10.52 -38.09
C HIS A 426 -5.79 11.34 -39.16
N TYR A 427 -6.95 10.82 -39.66
CA TYR A 427 -7.76 11.50 -40.68
C TYR A 427 -8.61 12.61 -40.10
N SER A 428 -8.63 13.76 -40.78
CA SER A 428 -9.46 14.93 -40.45
C SER A 428 -10.96 14.67 -40.62
N GLU A 429 -11.34 13.86 -41.60
CA GLU A 429 -12.71 13.49 -41.92
C GLU A 429 -13.39 12.75 -40.76
N LEU A 430 -12.64 11.92 -40.01
CA LEU A 430 -13.16 11.24 -38.84
C LEU A 430 -13.33 12.20 -37.65
N LYS A 431 -12.45 13.21 -37.51
CA LYS A 431 -12.63 14.27 -36.50
C LYS A 431 -13.93 15.02 -36.76
N GLU A 432 -14.19 15.40 -38.04
CA GLU A 432 -15.39 16.08 -38.45
C GLU A 432 -16.65 15.20 -38.28
N TYR A 433 -16.57 13.93 -38.69
CA TYR A 433 -17.63 12.95 -38.48
C TYR A 433 -18.03 12.86 -37.00
N ALA A 434 -17.06 12.78 -36.07
CA ALA A 434 -17.33 12.71 -34.66
C ALA A 434 -17.95 14.00 -34.07
N LEU A 435 -17.66 15.18 -34.65
CA LEU A 435 -18.29 16.43 -34.22
C LEU A 435 -19.75 16.56 -34.72
N ARG A 436 -20.08 15.94 -35.85
CA ARG A 436 -21.41 16.05 -36.47
C ARG A 436 -22.35 14.91 -36.08
N THR A 437 -21.83 13.78 -35.62
CA THR A 437 -22.62 12.58 -35.39
C THR A 437 -22.95 12.42 -33.90
N ASN A 438 -24.25 12.29 -33.61
CA ASN A 438 -24.70 12.07 -32.24
C ASN A 438 -24.16 10.74 -31.67
N ARG A 439 -23.78 10.75 -30.39
CA ARG A 439 -23.19 9.60 -29.66
C ARG A 439 -21.84 9.15 -30.21
N VAL A 440 -21.13 9.97 -30.97
CA VAL A 440 -19.73 9.81 -31.34
C VAL A 440 -18.96 10.98 -30.72
N GLU A 441 -17.87 10.69 -30.03
CA GLU A 441 -17.09 11.70 -29.32
C GLU A 441 -15.64 11.70 -29.77
N ASN A 442 -15.07 12.89 -29.91
CA ASN A 442 -13.65 13.06 -30.16
C ASN A 442 -12.83 12.95 -28.85
N ALA A 443 -11.66 12.37 -28.95
CA ALA A 443 -10.62 12.50 -27.94
C ALA A 443 -9.26 12.79 -28.58
N SER A 444 -8.40 13.44 -27.86
CA SER A 444 -7.04 13.73 -28.31
C SER A 444 -6.00 13.37 -27.27
N CYS A 445 -4.86 12.87 -27.77
CA CYS A 445 -3.67 12.74 -26.92
C CYS A 445 -2.91 14.07 -26.94
N GLU A 446 -2.73 14.66 -25.77
CA GLU A 446 -2.07 15.96 -25.61
C GLU A 446 -0.59 15.86 -26.02
N PHE A 447 -0.14 16.86 -26.77
CA PHE A 447 1.26 16.99 -27.20
C PHE A 447 1.77 18.39 -26.88
N SER A 448 2.90 18.47 -26.19
CA SER A 448 3.56 19.75 -25.87
C SER A 448 4.41 20.20 -27.05
N VAL A 449 3.97 21.24 -27.75
CA VAL A 449 4.75 21.88 -28.82
C VAL A 449 6.02 22.52 -28.27
N ASP A 450 6.01 22.97 -27.01
CA ASP A 450 7.17 23.63 -26.38
C ASP A 450 8.32 22.68 -26.13
N THR A 451 8.02 21.48 -25.65
CA THR A 451 9.02 20.46 -25.32
C THR A 451 9.25 19.43 -26.43
N LEU A 452 8.43 19.44 -27.50
CA LEU A 452 8.34 18.41 -28.53
C LEU A 452 8.16 17.00 -27.96
N LYS A 453 7.45 16.89 -26.83
CA LYS A 453 7.18 15.62 -26.16
C LYS A 453 5.70 15.41 -25.96
N PRO A 454 5.23 14.15 -26.06
CA PRO A 454 3.86 13.81 -25.66
C PRO A 454 3.72 13.94 -24.15
N THR A 455 2.58 14.44 -23.69
CA THR A 455 2.21 14.44 -22.27
C THR A 455 1.51 13.16 -21.87
N TYR A 456 1.05 12.36 -22.86
CA TYR A 456 0.28 11.13 -22.72
C TYR A 456 -1.08 11.30 -22.04
N LYS A 457 -1.54 12.53 -21.82
CA LYS A 457 -2.89 12.79 -21.31
C LYS A 457 -3.92 12.62 -22.42
N LEU A 458 -5.02 11.94 -22.10
CA LEU A 458 -6.18 11.82 -23.01
C LEU A 458 -7.21 12.90 -22.66
N ILE A 459 -7.55 13.73 -23.62
CA ILE A 459 -8.54 14.82 -23.50
C ILE A 459 -9.75 14.44 -24.33
N THR A 460 -10.91 14.21 -23.71
CA THR A 460 -12.19 13.90 -24.37
C THR A 460 -12.95 15.18 -24.74
N GLY A 461 -13.69 15.15 -25.81
CA GLY A 461 -14.54 16.28 -26.27
C GLY A 461 -13.87 17.22 -27.26
N ILE A 462 -12.60 17.01 -27.58
CA ILE A 462 -11.84 17.84 -28.53
C ILE A 462 -10.99 16.97 -29.44
N PRO A 463 -11.03 17.16 -30.76
CA PRO A 463 -10.12 16.50 -31.67
C PRO A 463 -8.69 17.01 -31.52
N GLY A 464 -7.70 16.16 -31.81
CA GLY A 464 -6.30 16.53 -31.82
C GLY A 464 -5.90 17.43 -32.98
N ARG A 465 -5.03 18.41 -32.72
CA ARG A 465 -4.39 19.23 -33.75
C ARG A 465 -3.32 18.46 -34.52
N SER A 466 -3.17 18.84 -35.77
CA SER A 466 -1.99 18.49 -36.55
C SER A 466 -0.85 19.45 -36.21
N ASN A 467 0.20 18.97 -35.57
CA ASN A 467 1.33 19.81 -35.15
C ASN A 467 2.56 19.65 -36.07
N ALA A 468 2.36 19.07 -37.28
CA ALA A 468 3.45 18.74 -38.19
C ALA A 468 4.34 19.95 -38.52
N PHE A 469 3.76 21.10 -38.86
CA PHE A 469 4.51 22.30 -39.18
C PHE A 469 5.29 22.86 -37.99
N ALA A 470 4.66 22.94 -36.84
CA ALA A 470 5.31 23.42 -35.60
C ALA A 470 6.48 22.49 -35.18
N ILE A 471 6.28 21.20 -35.31
CA ILE A 471 7.32 20.18 -35.04
C ILE A 471 8.47 20.32 -36.04
N SER A 472 8.15 20.40 -37.35
CA SER A 472 9.16 20.53 -38.43
C SER A 472 9.99 21.81 -38.25
N GLN A 473 9.34 22.94 -37.91
CA GLN A 473 10.06 24.19 -37.64
C GLN A 473 11.04 24.08 -36.47
N LYS A 474 10.61 23.48 -35.39
CA LYS A 474 11.50 23.25 -34.22
C LYS A 474 12.60 22.27 -34.48
N LEU A 475 12.41 21.30 -35.39
CA LEU A 475 13.45 20.38 -35.84
C LEU A 475 14.44 21.02 -36.84
N GLY A 476 14.18 22.24 -37.27
CA GLY A 476 15.12 23.03 -38.09
C GLY A 476 14.74 23.15 -39.57
N LEU A 477 13.51 22.74 -39.96
CA LEU A 477 13.02 23.01 -41.33
C LEU A 477 12.83 24.52 -41.53
N SER A 478 13.30 25.06 -42.64
CA SER A 478 13.24 26.49 -42.88
C SER A 478 11.77 26.99 -42.95
N LYS A 479 11.55 28.20 -42.47
CA LYS A 479 10.23 28.82 -42.47
C LYS A 479 9.65 28.95 -43.88
N GLU A 480 10.49 29.19 -44.87
CA GLU A 480 10.09 29.32 -46.28
C GLU A 480 9.46 28.01 -46.81
N VAL A 481 10.03 26.84 -46.47
CA VAL A 481 9.48 25.53 -46.86
C VAL A 481 8.14 25.28 -46.14
N ILE A 482 8.04 25.67 -44.88
CA ILE A 482 6.80 25.54 -44.10
C ILE A 482 5.70 26.44 -44.64
N ASP A 483 6.02 27.70 -44.95
CA ASP A 483 5.08 28.66 -45.50
C ASP A 483 4.61 28.22 -46.90
N GLU A 484 5.47 27.60 -47.72
CA GLU A 484 5.08 27.01 -49.00
C GLU A 484 4.17 25.77 -48.83
N ALA A 485 4.51 24.88 -47.89
CA ALA A 485 3.67 23.73 -47.57
C ALA A 485 2.29 24.15 -47.03
N ALA A 486 2.22 25.21 -46.24
CA ALA A 486 0.95 25.75 -45.71
C ALA A 486 0.03 26.27 -46.83
N LYS A 487 0.58 26.83 -47.92
CA LYS A 487 -0.23 27.28 -49.10
C LYS A 487 -0.86 26.13 -49.88
N LEU A 488 -0.32 24.92 -49.73
CA LEU A 488 -0.84 23.72 -50.43
C LEU A 488 -2.00 23.07 -49.69
N ILE A 489 -2.30 23.49 -48.45
CA ILE A 489 -3.45 23.01 -47.67
C ILE A 489 -4.71 23.75 -48.11
N SER A 490 -5.84 23.02 -48.25
CA SER A 490 -7.13 23.63 -48.58
C SER A 490 -7.62 24.62 -47.53
N GLU A 491 -8.32 25.70 -47.94
CA GLU A 491 -8.87 26.69 -47.01
C GLU A 491 -9.87 26.08 -46.03
N GLU A 492 -10.59 25.04 -46.39
CA GLU A 492 -11.54 24.34 -45.51
C GLU A 492 -10.84 23.63 -44.37
N ASN A 493 -9.72 22.92 -44.64
CA ASN A 493 -8.92 22.28 -43.65
C ASN A 493 -8.26 23.29 -42.69
N THR A 494 -7.83 24.46 -43.20
CA THR A 494 -7.25 25.52 -42.40
C THR A 494 -8.27 26.10 -41.42
N ARG A 495 -9.47 26.41 -41.87
CA ARG A 495 -10.59 26.92 -41.03
C ARG A 495 -10.99 25.91 -39.96
N PHE A 496 -11.03 24.61 -40.29
CA PHE A 496 -11.35 23.56 -39.32
C PHE A 496 -10.30 23.46 -38.22
N GLU A 497 -9.01 23.46 -38.55
CA GLU A 497 -7.90 23.43 -37.56
C GLU A 497 -7.89 24.69 -36.68
N ASP A 498 -8.26 25.89 -37.17
CA ASP A 498 -8.38 27.11 -36.36
C ASP A 498 -9.52 27.00 -35.33
N VAL A 499 -10.67 26.42 -35.72
CA VAL A 499 -11.77 26.14 -34.77
C VAL A 499 -11.33 25.15 -33.70
N VAL A 500 -10.64 24.09 -34.09
CA VAL A 500 -10.09 23.09 -33.16
C VAL A 500 -9.10 23.74 -32.18
N ASP A 501 -8.23 24.67 -32.65
CA ASP A 501 -7.30 25.39 -31.79
C ASP A 501 -8.04 26.23 -30.73
N THR A 502 -9.06 26.98 -31.17
CA THR A 502 -9.87 27.79 -30.26
C THR A 502 -10.57 26.92 -29.18
N LEU A 503 -11.18 25.82 -29.60
CA LEU A 503 -11.83 24.87 -28.71
C LEU A 503 -10.83 24.28 -27.70
N GLN A 504 -9.64 23.91 -28.14
CA GLN A 504 -8.60 23.33 -27.31
C GLN A 504 -8.08 24.31 -26.26
N ARG A 505 -7.84 25.57 -26.63
CA ARG A 505 -7.45 26.64 -25.70
C ARG A 505 -8.52 26.88 -24.63
N THR A 506 -9.76 27.09 -25.08
CA THR A 506 -10.89 27.33 -24.17
C THR A 506 -11.07 26.18 -23.18
N ARG A 507 -10.92 24.95 -23.65
CA ARG A 507 -11.02 23.77 -22.77
C ARG A 507 -9.88 23.70 -21.74
N LEU A 508 -8.64 23.94 -22.17
CA LEU A 508 -7.49 23.97 -21.26
C LEU A 508 -7.64 25.06 -20.18
N GLU A 509 -8.21 26.20 -20.53
CA GLU A 509 -8.54 27.26 -19.57
C GLU A 509 -9.63 26.80 -18.59
N MET A 510 -10.69 26.16 -19.09
CA MET A 510 -11.75 25.59 -18.25
C MET A 510 -11.24 24.47 -17.33
N GLU A 511 -10.35 23.61 -17.80
CA GLU A 511 -9.75 22.56 -16.95
C GLU A 511 -8.88 23.15 -15.86
N LYS A 512 -8.05 24.14 -16.16
CA LYS A 512 -7.27 24.88 -15.15
C LYS A 512 -8.14 25.56 -14.11
N GLU A 513 -9.27 26.15 -14.52
CA GLU A 513 -10.23 26.74 -13.60
C GLU A 513 -10.94 25.67 -12.75
N LYS A 514 -11.26 24.53 -13.34
CA LYS A 514 -11.87 23.39 -12.63
C LYS A 514 -10.90 22.78 -11.60
N GLU A 515 -9.62 22.63 -11.96
CA GLU A 515 -8.59 22.18 -10.99
C GLU A 515 -8.45 23.16 -9.82
N LYS A 516 -8.36 24.47 -10.10
CA LYS A 516 -8.34 25.48 -9.04
C LYS A 516 -9.59 25.49 -8.16
N THR A 517 -10.76 25.27 -8.78
CA THR A 517 -12.02 25.19 -8.04
C THR A 517 -12.05 23.95 -7.15
N ALA A 518 -11.57 22.79 -7.64
CA ALA A 518 -11.46 21.57 -6.86
C ALA A 518 -10.46 21.68 -5.71
N GLU A 519 -9.31 22.34 -5.93
CA GLU A 519 -8.34 22.63 -4.87
C GLU A 519 -8.95 23.55 -3.79
N MET A 520 -9.63 24.63 -4.20
CA MET A 520 -10.34 25.50 -3.26
C MET A 520 -11.44 24.78 -2.50
N GLN A 521 -12.18 23.88 -3.15
CA GLN A 521 -13.20 23.08 -2.48
C GLN A 521 -12.61 22.17 -1.42
N ASN A 522 -11.50 21.49 -1.72
CA ASN A 522 -10.78 20.67 -0.75
C ASN A 522 -10.25 21.49 0.45
N GLU A 523 -9.75 22.70 0.18
CA GLU A 523 -9.32 23.62 1.26
C GLU A 523 -10.51 24.04 2.14
N ILE A 524 -11.66 24.35 1.54
CA ILE A 524 -12.91 24.68 2.24
C ILE A 524 -13.34 23.51 3.12
N ASP A 525 -13.34 22.29 2.60
CA ASP A 525 -13.72 21.09 3.34
C ASP A 525 -12.75 20.79 4.51
N GLU A 526 -11.46 21.00 4.32
CA GLU A 526 -10.48 20.91 5.42
C GLU A 526 -10.71 21.95 6.51
N ILE A 527 -10.96 23.21 6.10
CA ILE A 527 -11.25 24.31 7.05
C ILE A 527 -12.54 24.02 7.82
N LYS A 528 -13.59 23.54 7.12
CA LYS A 528 -14.86 23.17 7.74
C LYS A 528 -14.69 22.07 8.77
N LYS A 529 -13.92 21.03 8.44
CA LYS A 529 -13.62 19.92 9.36
C LYS A 529 -12.82 20.36 10.60
N LYS A 530 -11.89 21.29 10.42
CA LYS A 530 -11.14 21.90 11.53
C LYS A 530 -12.07 22.75 12.43
N ALA A 531 -12.92 23.56 11.82
CA ALA A 531 -13.89 24.39 12.55
C ALA A 531 -14.91 23.53 13.33
N GLU A 532 -15.41 22.44 12.75
CA GLU A 532 -16.30 21.47 13.43
C GLU A 532 -15.61 20.79 14.62
N ASN A 533 -14.33 20.41 14.47
CA ASN A 533 -13.55 19.84 15.55
C ASN A 533 -13.29 20.86 16.68
N GLU A 534 -12.95 22.09 16.35
CA GLU A 534 -12.78 23.16 17.35
C GLU A 534 -14.07 23.48 18.08
N LEU A 535 -15.21 23.50 17.37
CA LEU A 535 -16.53 23.71 17.96
C LEU A 535 -16.90 22.57 18.93
N SER A 536 -16.60 21.32 18.55
CA SER A 536 -16.87 20.16 19.42
C SER A 536 -16.01 20.19 20.68
N LEU A 537 -14.74 20.54 20.56
CA LEU A 537 -13.82 20.73 21.69
C LEU A 537 -14.22 21.88 22.60
N ALA A 538 -14.70 23.00 22.03
CA ALA A 538 -15.19 24.15 22.79
C ALA A 538 -16.47 23.80 23.56
N LYS A 539 -17.41 23.04 22.96
CA LYS A 539 -18.59 22.51 23.64
C LYS A 539 -18.22 21.58 24.80
N GLN A 540 -17.33 20.64 24.60
CA GLN A 540 -16.84 19.73 25.64
C GLN A 540 -16.19 20.47 26.81
N LYS A 541 -15.36 21.50 26.53
CA LYS A 541 -14.76 22.35 27.57
C LYS A 541 -15.83 23.16 28.30
N GLY A 542 -16.84 23.69 27.59
CA GLY A 542 -17.97 24.43 28.19
C GLY A 542 -18.78 23.53 29.13
N GLU A 543 -19.13 22.31 28.69
CA GLU A 543 -19.86 21.34 29.52
C GLU A 543 -19.08 20.94 30.78
N THR A 544 -17.76 20.74 30.63
CA THR A 544 -16.88 20.40 31.76
C THR A 544 -16.81 21.55 32.77
N GLN A 545 -16.71 22.80 32.31
CA GLN A 545 -16.72 23.99 33.19
C GLN A 545 -18.06 24.16 33.92
N ILE A 546 -19.17 23.94 33.22
CA ILE A 546 -20.53 24.00 33.85
C ILE A 546 -20.65 22.92 34.90
N LEU A 547 -20.18 21.69 34.63
CA LEU A 547 -20.21 20.59 35.61
C LEU A 547 -19.36 20.89 36.85
N MET A 548 -18.17 21.47 36.65
CA MET A 548 -17.29 21.89 37.75
C MET A 548 -17.93 22.98 38.58
N ALA A 549 -18.52 24.00 37.94
CA ALA A 549 -19.23 25.08 38.64
C ALA A 549 -20.46 24.57 39.42
N GLN A 550 -21.20 23.61 38.86
CA GLN A 550 -22.33 22.97 39.58
C GLN A 550 -21.87 22.15 40.78
N ASN A 551 -20.78 21.44 40.67
CA ASN A 551 -20.22 20.68 41.78
C ASN A 551 -19.67 21.59 42.89
N GLU A 552 -19.04 22.71 42.52
CA GLU A 552 -18.58 23.72 43.46
C GLU A 552 -19.76 24.38 44.20
N ALA A 553 -20.82 24.76 43.47
CA ALA A 553 -22.04 25.31 44.08
C ALA A 553 -22.71 24.32 45.05
N LYS A 554 -22.74 23.03 44.72
CA LYS A 554 -23.23 21.98 45.64
C LYS A 554 -22.37 21.89 46.88
N ARG A 555 -21.03 21.94 46.74
CA ARG A 555 -20.10 21.90 47.88
C ARG A 555 -20.32 23.09 48.84
N ILE A 556 -20.44 24.27 48.27
CA ILE A 556 -20.75 25.49 49.05
C ILE A 556 -22.06 25.36 49.80
N LEU A 557 -23.12 24.88 49.13
CA LEU A 557 -24.45 24.69 49.72
C LEU A 557 -24.43 23.65 50.86
N GLU A 558 -23.69 22.53 50.69
CA GLU A 558 -23.55 21.53 51.75
C GLU A 558 -22.75 22.05 52.94
N ASN A 559 -21.70 22.83 52.72
CA ASN A 559 -20.92 23.44 53.77
C ASN A 559 -21.77 24.48 54.56
N ALA A 560 -22.55 25.30 53.86
CA ALA A 560 -23.46 26.22 54.49
C ALA A 560 -24.56 25.51 55.34
N LYS A 561 -25.10 24.38 54.84
CA LYS A 561 -26.04 23.53 55.59
C LYS A 561 -25.42 22.95 56.88
N ARG A 562 -24.16 22.46 56.76
CA ARG A 562 -23.42 21.92 57.94
C ARG A 562 -23.17 23.02 58.99
N ALA A 563 -22.75 24.21 58.54
CA ALA A 563 -22.51 25.35 59.43
C ALA A 563 -23.81 25.82 60.12
N ALA A 564 -24.92 25.86 59.39
CA ALA A 564 -26.23 26.18 59.95
C ALA A 564 -26.71 25.13 60.98
N ALA A 565 -26.52 23.85 60.70
CA ALA A 565 -26.83 22.75 61.64
C ALA A 565 -25.99 22.82 62.91
N SER A 566 -24.67 23.09 62.77
CA SER A 566 -23.77 23.30 63.92
C SER A 566 -24.21 24.48 64.78
N LEU A 567 -24.60 25.58 64.15
CA LEU A 567 -25.13 26.79 64.82
C LEU A 567 -26.43 26.51 65.57
N MET A 568 -27.36 25.73 65.00
CA MET A 568 -28.58 25.29 65.64
C MET A 568 -28.30 24.42 66.87
N MET A 569 -27.34 23.47 66.75
CA MET A 569 -26.94 22.63 67.90
C MET A 569 -26.37 23.48 69.07
N GLU A 570 -25.55 24.48 68.73
CA GLU A 570 -24.94 25.38 69.70
C GLU A 570 -26.00 26.27 70.39
N LEU A 571 -27.00 26.77 69.61
CA LEU A 571 -28.16 27.51 70.16
C LEU A 571 -29.05 26.64 71.05
N ASP A 572 -29.27 25.38 70.67
CA ASP A 572 -30.05 24.44 71.55
C ASP A 572 -29.30 24.08 72.80
N ARG A 573 -27.96 24.00 72.76
CA ARG A 573 -27.09 23.80 73.93
C ARG A 573 -27.20 25.02 74.88
N LEU A 574 -27.07 26.22 74.32
CA LEU A 574 -27.19 27.45 75.05
C LEU A 574 -28.64 27.63 75.65
N LYS A 575 -29.71 27.20 74.98
CA LYS A 575 -31.08 27.14 75.51
C LYS A 575 -31.27 26.17 76.67
N ARG A 576 -30.61 25.02 76.65
CA ARG A 576 -30.61 24.01 77.75
C ARG A 576 -29.83 24.48 78.98
N GLU A 577 -28.83 25.30 78.78
CA GLU A 577 -28.03 25.91 79.86
C GLU A 577 -28.81 27.11 80.55
N GLN A 578 -29.94 27.61 79.94
CA GLN A 578 -30.73 28.69 80.39
C GLN A 578 -31.73 28.34 81.55
N SER A 579 -31.73 27.05 82.00
CA SER A 579 -32.63 26.62 83.11
C SER A 579 -32.08 26.93 84.52
N ASN A 580 -30.94 27.60 84.68
CA ASN A 580 -30.45 28.10 85.98
C ASN A 580 -30.12 29.60 85.92
N GLU A 581 -30.80 30.38 86.69
CA GLU A 581 -30.82 31.86 86.84
C GLU A 581 -29.42 32.51 87.02
N LYS A 582 -29.33 33.69 86.44
CA LYS A 582 -28.35 34.78 86.55
C LYS A 582 -27.18 34.73 85.55
N ASN A 583 -27.42 35.38 84.41
CA ASN A 583 -26.45 36.20 83.64
C ASN A 583 -26.82 36.34 82.15
N ALA A 584 -27.94 37.00 81.86
CA ALA A 584 -28.42 37.26 80.47
C ALA A 584 -27.43 38.08 79.62
N SER A 585 -26.61 38.94 80.23
CA SER A 585 -25.66 39.77 79.54
C SER A 585 -24.40 39.01 79.11
N GLU A 586 -23.96 38.00 79.88
CA GLU A 586 -22.81 37.16 79.60
C GLU A 586 -23.13 36.10 78.56
N MET A 587 -24.37 35.61 78.57
CA MET A 587 -24.87 34.68 77.54
C MET A 587 -25.08 35.36 76.19
N ALA A 588 -25.58 36.60 76.14
CA ALA A 588 -25.66 37.34 74.91
C ALA A 588 -24.26 37.61 74.28
N ARG A 589 -23.28 37.81 75.12
CA ARG A 589 -21.86 37.99 74.67
C ARG A 589 -21.24 36.71 74.16
N LYS A 590 -21.50 35.54 74.82
CA LYS A 590 -21.09 34.24 74.39
C LYS A 590 -21.74 33.81 73.06
N ALA A 591 -23.07 34.04 72.91
CA ALA A 591 -23.81 33.78 71.68
C ALA A 591 -23.31 34.65 70.52
N LYS A 592 -23.00 35.93 70.78
CA LYS A 592 -22.44 36.84 69.76
C LYS A 592 -21.02 36.48 69.37
N ALA A 593 -20.20 35.93 70.31
CA ALA A 593 -18.86 35.43 70.02
C ALA A 593 -18.87 34.13 69.18
N ALA A 594 -19.78 33.20 69.56
CA ALA A 594 -19.96 31.96 68.79
C ALA A 594 -20.48 32.24 67.36
N LEU A 595 -21.42 33.18 67.18
CA LEU A 595 -21.93 33.61 65.88
C LEU A 595 -20.83 34.25 65.07
N LYS A 596 -19.95 35.06 65.67
CA LYS A 596 -18.78 35.67 64.97
C LYS A 596 -17.74 34.65 64.60
N GLN A 597 -17.53 33.63 65.43
CA GLN A 597 -16.59 32.56 65.15
C GLN A 597 -17.08 31.66 64.00
N HIS A 598 -18.37 31.34 63.96
CA HIS A 598 -18.97 30.60 62.84
C HIS A 598 -19.07 31.40 61.56
N LEU A 599 -19.29 32.73 61.61
CA LEU A 599 -19.22 33.61 60.46
C LEU A 599 -17.79 33.69 59.90
N ASN A 600 -16.76 33.81 60.73
CA ASN A 600 -15.39 33.81 60.29
C ASN A 600 -14.97 32.47 59.69
N THR A 601 -15.50 31.31 60.20
CA THR A 601 -15.25 29.98 59.58
C THR A 601 -15.96 29.82 58.22
N ILE A 602 -17.07 30.49 57.97
CA ILE A 602 -17.74 30.54 56.67
C ILE A 602 -16.98 31.43 55.71
N ASP A 603 -16.46 32.56 56.16
CA ASP A 603 -15.61 33.44 55.36
C ASP A 603 -14.26 32.77 54.98
N ASP A 604 -13.62 32.06 55.90
CA ASP A 604 -12.40 31.29 55.60
C ASP A 604 -12.60 30.09 54.62
N MET A 605 -13.85 29.54 54.58
CA MET A 605 -14.20 28.46 53.66
C MET A 605 -14.62 28.93 52.25
N THR A 606 -14.93 30.23 52.07
CA THR A 606 -15.41 30.80 50.80
C THR A 606 -14.30 31.55 50.02
N TYR A 607 -13.16 31.82 50.63
CA TYR A 607 -12.03 32.50 49.98
C TYR A 607 -10.85 31.58 49.78
N GLU A 608 -10.74 31.02 48.59
CA GLU A 608 -9.41 30.83 47.99
C GLU A 608 -8.96 32.23 47.53
N LYS A 609 -7.91 32.76 48.16
CA LYS A 609 -7.30 34.03 47.81
C LYS A 609 -7.00 34.09 46.34
N ASN A 610 -7.75 34.89 45.59
CA ASN A 610 -7.20 35.51 44.40
C ASN A 610 -6.10 36.48 44.85
N ASP A 611 -4.88 36.31 44.35
CA ASP A 611 -3.68 37.09 44.68
C ASP A 611 -3.75 38.60 44.33
N PHE A 612 -4.95 39.19 44.35
CA PHE A 612 -5.22 40.59 44.00
C PHE A 612 -6.02 41.38 45.05
N ASP A 613 -6.22 40.88 46.25
CA ASP A 613 -6.84 41.64 47.35
C ASP A 613 -5.76 42.23 48.28
N GLY A 614 -5.00 43.15 47.74
CA GLY A 614 -4.31 44.16 48.56
C GLY A 614 -5.29 45.32 48.80
N ASP A 615 -5.83 45.40 49.99
CA ASP A 615 -6.61 46.54 50.47
C ASP A 615 -5.64 47.70 50.69
N ASP A 616 -5.30 48.41 49.61
CA ASP A 616 -4.54 49.67 49.62
C ASP A 616 -5.53 50.79 49.29
N ASP A 617 -6.14 51.36 50.29
CA ASP A 617 -6.94 52.57 50.16
C ASP A 617 -6.11 53.81 49.74
N ASP A 618 -4.79 53.72 49.69
CA ASP A 618 -3.84 54.77 49.32
C ASP A 618 -3.21 54.60 47.91
N TYR A 619 -3.88 53.83 46.99
CA TYR A 619 -3.36 53.72 45.62
C TYR A 619 -3.44 55.07 44.88
N VAL A 620 -2.29 55.68 44.62
CA VAL A 620 -2.16 56.87 43.77
C VAL A 620 -1.73 56.42 42.36
N LEU A 621 -2.45 56.89 41.35
CA LEU A 621 -2.10 56.60 39.95
C LEU A 621 -0.66 57.05 39.67
N PRO A 622 0.24 56.17 39.22
CA PRO A 622 1.65 56.47 38.99
C PRO A 622 1.87 57.52 37.87
N ARG A 623 0.85 57.75 37.04
CA ARG A 623 0.81 58.81 36.01
C ARG A 623 -0.67 59.09 35.64
N PRO A 624 -0.94 60.26 35.01
CA PRO A 624 -2.28 60.53 34.45
C PRO A 624 -2.66 59.45 33.40
N LEU A 625 -3.92 59.00 33.46
CA LEU A 625 -4.46 58.06 32.49
C LEU A 625 -4.51 58.65 31.09
N LYS A 626 -4.26 57.78 30.07
CA LYS A 626 -4.35 58.15 28.65
C LYS A 626 -5.37 57.21 27.96
N THR A 627 -5.98 57.70 26.90
CA THR A 627 -6.85 56.90 26.03
C THR A 627 -6.07 55.69 25.48
N GLY A 628 -6.59 54.47 25.68
CA GLY A 628 -5.95 53.23 25.33
C GLY A 628 -5.19 52.54 26.47
N ASP A 629 -5.17 53.14 27.69
CA ASP A 629 -4.59 52.45 28.85
C ASP A 629 -5.48 51.29 29.31
N ASN A 630 -4.86 50.18 29.67
CA ASN A 630 -5.56 49.07 30.33
C ASN A 630 -5.62 49.34 31.82
N VAL A 631 -6.82 49.31 32.37
CA VAL A 631 -7.10 49.64 33.77
C VAL A 631 -7.96 48.52 34.41
N PHE A 632 -7.76 48.31 35.69
CA PHE A 632 -8.64 47.45 36.49
C PHE A 632 -9.67 48.30 37.16
N VAL A 633 -10.96 47.98 37.01
CA VAL A 633 -12.08 48.70 37.58
C VAL A 633 -12.46 48.07 38.92
N LYS A 634 -12.17 48.72 40.05
CA LYS A 634 -12.35 48.19 41.41
C LYS A 634 -13.81 47.81 41.72
N THR A 635 -14.77 48.58 41.23
CA THR A 635 -16.22 48.36 41.44
C THR A 635 -16.76 47.13 40.68
N LEU A 636 -16.07 46.64 39.65
CA LEU A 636 -16.52 45.52 38.81
C LEU A 636 -15.60 44.32 38.86
N GLY A 637 -14.40 44.44 39.46
CA GLY A 637 -13.46 43.36 39.51
C GLY A 637 -12.93 42.88 38.12
N THR A 638 -12.96 43.75 37.09
CA THR A 638 -12.64 43.38 35.71
C THR A 638 -11.67 44.36 35.05
N GLU A 639 -10.85 43.85 34.09
CA GLU A 639 -9.97 44.68 33.25
C GLU A 639 -10.83 45.44 32.21
N ALA A 640 -10.50 46.71 31.96
CA ALA A 640 -11.12 47.56 30.95
C ALA A 640 -10.11 48.45 30.25
N GLU A 641 -10.38 48.92 29.02
CA GLU A 641 -9.58 49.84 28.25
C GLU A 641 -10.19 51.26 28.36
N VAL A 642 -9.39 52.27 28.64
CA VAL A 642 -9.86 53.71 28.72
C VAL A 642 -10.15 54.20 27.30
N VAL A 643 -11.40 54.52 27.01
CA VAL A 643 -11.86 55.03 25.70
C VAL A 643 -11.80 56.52 25.61
N SER A 644 -12.21 57.24 26.66
CA SER A 644 -12.17 58.70 26.73
C SER A 644 -12.05 59.20 28.19
N LEU A 645 -11.49 60.42 28.40
CA LEU A 645 -11.31 61.06 29.68
C LEU A 645 -12.06 62.41 29.68
N ASP A 646 -12.85 62.66 30.69
CA ASP A 646 -13.56 63.92 30.84
C ASP A 646 -12.79 64.87 31.77
N LYS A 647 -12.91 66.15 31.57
CA LYS A 647 -12.23 67.21 32.39
C LYS A 647 -12.67 67.19 33.84
N ASN A 648 -13.75 66.51 34.18
CA ASN A 648 -14.33 66.41 35.51
C ASN A 648 -13.91 65.17 36.32
N GLY A 649 -12.85 64.45 35.94
CA GLY A 649 -12.30 63.32 36.67
C GLY A 649 -13.07 62.00 36.48
N ASN A 650 -13.82 61.84 35.37
CA ASN A 650 -14.45 60.60 34.97
C ASN A 650 -13.77 60.06 33.71
N ALA A 651 -13.64 58.75 33.64
CA ALA A 651 -13.17 58.01 32.48
C ALA A 651 -14.28 57.12 31.90
N GLU A 652 -14.46 57.14 30.61
CA GLU A 652 -15.25 56.15 29.92
C GLU A 652 -14.36 54.93 29.62
N VAL A 653 -14.70 53.81 30.18
CA VAL A 653 -13.93 52.55 30.03
C VAL A 653 -14.73 51.50 29.30
N LYS A 654 -14.08 50.67 28.51
CA LYS A 654 -14.68 49.53 27.77
C LYS A 654 -14.23 48.21 28.39
N ALA A 655 -15.13 47.49 29.02
CA ALA A 655 -14.96 46.16 29.55
C ALA A 655 -15.65 45.15 28.60
N GLY A 656 -14.90 44.45 27.73
CA GLY A 656 -15.49 43.58 26.72
C GLY A 656 -16.37 44.31 25.71
N VAL A 657 -17.70 44.07 25.71
CA VAL A 657 -18.66 44.70 24.78
C VAL A 657 -19.34 45.94 25.41
N MET A 658 -19.22 46.13 26.75
CA MET A 658 -19.90 47.19 27.47
C MET A 658 -18.98 48.42 27.62
N LYS A 659 -19.57 49.62 27.38
CA LYS A 659 -18.94 50.91 27.69
C LYS A 659 -19.62 51.52 28.91
N MET A 660 -18.85 52.03 29.87
CA MET A 660 -19.36 52.65 31.06
C MET A 660 -18.49 53.83 31.52
N LYS A 661 -19.07 54.76 32.28
CA LYS A 661 -18.36 55.88 32.89
C LYS A 661 -18.05 55.53 34.35
N VAL A 662 -16.79 55.62 34.73
CA VAL A 662 -16.25 55.33 36.05
C VAL A 662 -15.37 56.45 36.51
N LYS A 663 -15.34 56.75 37.82
CA LYS A 663 -14.43 57.75 38.35
C LYS A 663 -12.98 57.28 38.27
N THR A 664 -12.07 58.18 37.96
CA THR A 664 -10.61 57.86 37.85
C THR A 664 -10.01 57.30 39.14
N SER A 665 -10.61 57.65 40.32
CA SER A 665 -10.25 57.12 41.64
C SER A 665 -10.52 55.60 41.80
N GLU A 666 -11.41 55.03 41.01
CA GLU A 666 -11.78 53.62 41.04
C GLU A 666 -11.02 52.77 40.03
N LEU A 667 -10.07 53.40 39.31
CA LEU A 667 -9.26 52.78 38.25
C LEU A 667 -7.85 52.54 38.72
N ARG A 668 -7.32 51.36 38.55
CA ARG A 668 -5.91 51.02 38.77
C ARG A 668 -5.23 50.77 37.42
N LEU A 669 -4.12 51.39 37.17
CA LEU A 669 -3.33 51.26 35.91
C LEU A 669 -2.64 49.87 35.86
N LEU A 670 -2.95 49.07 34.87
CA LEU A 670 -2.27 47.81 34.62
C LEU A 670 -1.04 48.02 33.78
N ALA A 671 0.02 47.20 34.00
CA ALA A 671 1.21 47.25 33.17
C ALA A 671 0.84 46.94 31.71
N PRO A 672 1.45 47.61 30.71
CA PRO A 672 1.08 47.45 29.31
C PRO A 672 1.29 46.00 28.85
N LYS A 673 0.24 45.25 28.63
CA LYS A 673 0.27 43.98 27.89
C LYS A 673 0.72 44.35 26.48
N LYS A 674 1.84 43.78 25.99
CA LYS A 674 2.30 43.93 24.60
C LYS A 674 1.14 43.49 23.71
N LYS A 675 0.53 44.43 22.99
CA LYS A 675 -0.56 44.14 22.04
C LYS A 675 -0.05 43.11 21.01
N PRO A 676 -0.73 42.01 20.76
CA PRO A 676 -0.47 41.20 19.60
C PRO A 676 -0.74 42.06 18.37
N LYS A 677 0.27 42.23 17.49
CA LYS A 677 0.09 42.91 16.20
C LYS A 677 -1.05 42.19 15.47
N LYS A 678 -2.07 42.96 15.05
CA LYS A 678 -3.10 42.48 14.11
C LYS A 678 -2.37 41.99 12.88
N GLN A 679 -2.32 40.66 12.71
CA GLN A 679 -1.97 40.07 11.44
C GLN A 679 -3.18 40.21 10.53
N SER A 680 -2.95 40.84 9.39
CA SER A 680 -3.88 40.91 8.28
C SER A 680 -4.21 39.47 7.82
N LEU A 681 -5.50 39.19 7.68
CA LEU A 681 -6.05 38.01 7.03
C LEU A 681 -5.67 37.98 5.53
N TYR A 682 -4.45 37.58 5.23
CA TYR A 682 -4.07 37.06 3.90
C TYR A 682 -2.74 36.30 4.04
N ARG A 683 -2.84 34.99 4.06
CA ARG A 683 -1.97 33.91 3.62
C ARG A 683 -2.01 32.73 4.57
N SER A 684 -2.84 31.74 4.28
CA SER A 684 -2.63 30.38 4.74
C SER A 684 -1.58 29.73 3.85
N VAL A 685 -0.35 29.68 4.32
CA VAL A 685 0.66 28.77 3.82
C VAL A 685 0.93 27.77 4.92
N LYS A 686 0.96 26.51 4.55
CA LYS A 686 1.22 25.34 5.40
C LYS A 686 2.25 25.62 6.48
N GLU A 687 1.85 25.73 7.72
CA GLU A 687 2.78 25.58 8.83
C GLU A 687 3.17 24.11 8.97
N LYS A 688 4.29 23.74 8.34
CA LYS A 688 5.13 22.69 8.90
C LYS A 688 5.69 23.25 10.20
N SER A 689 5.23 22.78 11.33
CA SER A 689 5.80 23.05 12.64
C SER A 689 7.24 22.57 12.66
N LEU A 690 8.20 23.50 12.53
CA LEU A 690 9.61 23.25 12.78
C LEU A 690 9.82 23.10 14.29
N PRO A 691 10.51 22.05 14.74
CA PRO A 691 10.88 21.91 16.15
C PRO A 691 11.84 23.04 16.51
N SER A 692 11.51 23.80 17.55
CA SER A 692 12.37 24.81 18.15
C SER A 692 13.69 24.18 18.60
N GLY A 693 14.81 24.64 18.01
CA GLY A 693 16.16 24.29 18.45
C GLY A 693 17.10 23.65 17.43
N LYS A 694 16.76 23.54 16.14
CA LYS A 694 17.72 23.07 15.12
C LYS A 694 18.47 24.25 14.50
N SER A 695 19.81 24.19 14.50
CA SER A 695 20.70 25.15 13.82
C SER A 695 21.01 24.77 12.37
N SER A 696 20.34 23.75 11.79
CA SER A 696 20.60 23.25 10.45
C SER A 696 19.34 22.98 9.65
N VAL A 697 19.35 23.33 8.34
CA VAL A 697 18.32 23.03 7.34
C VAL A 697 18.90 22.16 6.24
N ASP A 698 18.13 21.19 5.74
CA ASP A 698 18.52 20.29 4.66
C ASP A 698 17.64 20.53 3.42
N LEU A 699 18.25 21.12 2.39
CA LEU A 699 17.62 21.54 1.13
C LEU A 699 17.97 20.61 -0.05
N ARG A 700 18.48 19.42 0.23
CA ARG A 700 18.91 18.50 -0.83
C ARG A 700 17.71 17.94 -1.58
N GLY A 701 17.76 18.04 -2.90
CA GLY A 701 16.72 17.53 -3.79
C GLY A 701 15.59 18.51 -4.10
N GLU A 702 15.63 19.71 -3.55
CA GLU A 702 14.68 20.76 -3.84
C GLU A 702 15.06 21.54 -5.11
N SER A 703 14.07 22.17 -5.75
CA SER A 703 14.32 23.16 -6.80
C SER A 703 14.91 24.44 -6.21
N VAL A 704 15.57 25.24 -7.03
CA VAL A 704 16.20 26.50 -6.56
C VAL A 704 15.17 27.44 -5.91
N GLU A 705 13.98 27.54 -6.47
CA GLU A 705 12.92 28.43 -5.99
C GLU A 705 12.34 27.94 -4.64
N GLU A 706 12.12 26.65 -4.50
CA GLU A 706 11.65 26.04 -3.24
C GLU A 706 12.70 26.17 -2.13
N ALA A 707 13.97 25.87 -2.45
CA ALA A 707 15.06 25.96 -1.50
C ALA A 707 15.30 27.38 -0.97
N ILE A 708 15.14 28.42 -1.79
CA ILE A 708 15.24 29.81 -1.36
C ILE A 708 14.07 30.17 -0.43
N ALA A 709 12.86 29.75 -0.75
CA ALA A 709 11.69 30.01 0.09
C ALA A 709 11.79 29.32 1.47
N ASP A 710 12.24 28.07 1.50
CA ASP A 710 12.45 27.31 2.74
C ASP A 710 13.61 27.85 3.56
N LEU A 711 14.66 28.36 2.89
CA LEU A 711 15.79 29.04 3.53
C LEU A 711 15.37 30.34 4.22
N ASP A 712 14.55 31.18 3.58
CA ASP A 712 14.04 32.42 4.16
C ASP A 712 13.17 32.15 5.40
N MET A 713 12.29 31.16 5.34
CA MET A 713 11.51 30.73 6.51
C MET A 713 12.40 30.22 7.64
N PHE A 714 13.47 29.51 7.31
CA PHE A 714 14.40 28.99 8.30
C PHE A 714 15.23 30.12 8.95
N ILE A 715 15.75 31.08 8.17
CA ILE A 715 16.45 32.25 8.68
C ILE A 715 15.56 33.03 9.65
N ASP A 716 14.30 33.25 9.31
CA ASP A 716 13.34 33.93 10.20
C ASP A 716 13.09 33.11 11.49
N GLY A 717 13.09 31.81 11.44
CA GLY A 717 12.97 30.93 12.59
C GLY A 717 14.20 30.98 13.51
N VAL A 718 15.40 30.99 12.94
CA VAL A 718 16.66 31.04 13.66
C VAL A 718 16.84 32.40 14.33
N LEU A 719 16.50 33.51 13.67
CA LEU A 719 16.47 34.84 14.25
C LEU A 719 15.56 34.97 15.46
N ARG A 720 14.39 34.28 15.45
CA ARG A 720 13.47 34.28 16.61
C ARG A 720 13.99 33.45 17.78
N SER A 721 14.82 32.45 17.51
CA SER A 721 15.39 31.57 18.54
C SER A 721 16.70 32.10 19.12
N GLY A 722 17.24 33.22 18.63
CA GLY A 722 18.45 33.90 19.15
C GLY A 722 19.74 33.14 18.85
N LEU A 723 19.78 32.29 17.84
CA LEU A 723 20.98 31.62 17.37
C LEU A 723 21.75 32.55 16.43
N ASN A 724 23.08 32.55 16.51
CA ASN A 724 23.96 33.45 15.73
C ASN A 724 24.53 32.80 14.47
N GLU A 725 24.37 31.47 14.33
CA GLU A 725 24.93 30.71 13.21
C GLU A 725 23.94 29.69 12.73
N LEU A 726 23.86 29.46 11.41
CA LEU A 726 23.01 28.46 10.78
C LEU A 726 23.78 27.65 9.74
N THR A 727 23.45 26.36 9.65
CA THR A 727 24.06 25.41 8.73
C THR A 727 23.06 25.03 7.64
N ILE A 728 23.42 25.19 6.37
CA ILE A 728 22.60 24.94 5.20
C ILE A 728 23.19 23.78 4.41
N ILE A 729 22.47 22.66 4.32
CA ILE A 729 22.90 21.46 3.62
C ILE A 729 22.23 21.41 2.24
N HIS A 730 23.01 21.63 1.18
CA HIS A 730 22.52 21.66 -0.21
C HIS A 730 23.09 20.54 -1.07
N GLY A 731 24.03 19.73 -0.53
CA GLY A 731 24.67 18.63 -1.25
C GLY A 731 25.75 19.07 -2.25
N LYS A 732 26.55 18.09 -2.71
CA LYS A 732 27.67 18.34 -3.64
C LYS A 732 27.24 18.40 -5.13
N GLY A 733 26.09 17.90 -5.56
CA GLY A 733 25.52 17.84 -6.91
C GLY A 733 26.21 18.65 -8.02
N THR A 734 25.43 19.21 -8.95
CA THR A 734 25.93 20.08 -10.04
C THR A 734 26.42 21.46 -9.58
N GLY A 735 26.25 21.77 -8.30
CA GLY A 735 26.60 23.06 -7.72
C GLY A 735 25.61 24.19 -8.05
N THR A 736 24.52 23.93 -8.73
CA THR A 736 23.51 24.93 -9.09
C THR A 736 22.81 25.46 -7.84
N LEU A 737 22.37 24.59 -6.95
CA LEU A 737 21.71 24.95 -5.69
C LEU A 737 22.66 25.71 -4.76
N ARG A 738 23.91 25.25 -4.64
CA ARG A 738 24.96 25.94 -3.86
C ARG A 738 25.13 27.39 -4.32
N ARG A 739 25.27 27.61 -5.64
CA ARG A 739 25.47 28.97 -6.18
C ARG A 739 24.28 29.89 -5.93
N ALA A 740 23.06 29.35 -6.10
CA ALA A 740 21.83 30.10 -5.85
C ALA A 740 21.70 30.50 -4.37
N ILE A 741 21.93 29.55 -3.45
CA ILE A 741 21.91 29.80 -2.00
C ILE A 741 22.97 30.82 -1.59
N GLN A 742 24.22 30.71 -2.05
CA GLN A 742 25.28 31.63 -1.73
C GLN A 742 25.01 33.05 -2.27
N GLN A 743 24.42 33.13 -3.47
CA GLN A 743 24.02 34.45 -4.02
C GLN A 743 22.89 35.05 -3.18
N HIS A 744 21.90 34.28 -2.80
CA HIS A 744 20.78 34.72 -1.95
C HIS A 744 21.28 35.21 -0.56
N LEU A 745 22.16 34.44 0.08
CA LEU A 745 22.74 34.80 1.38
C LEU A 745 23.59 36.12 1.31
N LYS A 746 24.24 36.37 0.18
CA LYS A 746 25.02 37.61 -0.03
C LYS A 746 24.16 38.86 0.00
N ASP A 747 22.95 38.76 -0.55
CA ASP A 747 22.01 39.87 -0.70
C ASP A 747 21.00 39.95 0.47
N HIS A 748 21.01 38.97 1.39
CA HIS A 748 20.03 38.89 2.48
C HIS A 748 20.34 39.86 3.64
N PRO A 749 19.38 40.70 4.08
CA PRO A 749 19.62 41.79 5.04
C PRO A 749 20.09 41.35 6.43
N ASN A 750 19.73 40.15 6.87
CA ASN A 750 20.00 39.62 8.20
C ASN A 750 21.25 38.72 8.27
N ILE A 751 21.96 38.52 7.17
CA ILE A 751 23.19 37.72 7.11
C ILE A 751 24.41 38.67 7.19
N LYS A 752 25.33 38.30 8.08
CA LYS A 752 26.60 39.03 8.29
C LYS A 752 27.70 38.48 7.39
N SER A 753 27.87 37.18 7.36
CA SER A 753 28.85 36.48 6.55
C SER A 753 28.42 35.03 6.25
N TYR A 754 29.00 34.44 5.21
CA TYR A 754 28.81 33.00 4.94
C TYR A 754 30.12 32.38 4.44
N ARG A 755 30.31 31.09 4.70
CA ARG A 755 31.45 30.29 4.24
C ARG A 755 31.03 28.88 3.84
N THR A 756 31.82 28.23 3.04
CA THR A 756 31.67 26.79 2.76
C THR A 756 32.15 25.99 3.97
N GLY A 757 31.49 24.83 4.24
CA GLY A 757 31.89 23.93 5.32
C GLY A 757 33.34 23.44 5.14
N VAL A 758 34.05 23.23 6.26
CA VAL A 758 35.38 22.61 6.29
C VAL A 758 35.29 21.10 6.53
N TYR A 759 36.44 20.41 6.55
CA TYR A 759 36.50 18.98 6.80
C TYR A 759 35.80 18.60 8.14
N GLY A 760 34.82 17.70 8.09
CA GLY A 760 33.94 17.36 9.22
C GLY A 760 32.61 18.12 9.29
N GLU A 761 32.42 19.23 8.59
CA GLU A 761 31.17 20.01 8.51
C GLU A 761 30.34 19.72 7.24
N GLY A 762 30.81 18.84 6.36
CA GLY A 762 30.15 18.48 5.09
C GLY A 762 30.77 19.12 3.84
N GLU A 763 31.89 19.84 3.99
CA GLU A 763 32.72 20.41 2.90
C GLU A 763 31.89 21.20 1.86
N GLU A 764 32.09 20.92 0.56
CA GLU A 764 31.39 21.60 -0.55
C GLU A 764 29.87 21.34 -0.61
N GLY A 765 29.35 20.44 0.22
CA GLY A 765 27.91 20.14 0.30
C GLY A 765 27.16 20.99 1.30
N VAL A 766 27.84 21.86 2.06
CA VAL A 766 27.28 22.66 3.16
C VAL A 766 27.76 24.09 3.07
N THR A 767 26.87 25.04 3.35
CA THR A 767 27.18 26.45 3.55
C THR A 767 26.79 26.85 4.97
N ILE A 768 27.68 27.49 5.69
CA ILE A 768 27.46 28.00 7.04
C ILE A 768 27.35 29.52 6.96
N ALA A 769 26.30 30.09 7.56
CA ALA A 769 26.05 31.52 7.55
C ALA A 769 25.92 32.09 8.97
N GLU A 770 26.55 33.23 9.20
CA GLU A 770 26.45 34.00 10.43
C GLU A 770 25.37 35.09 10.29
N LEU A 771 24.52 35.19 11.30
CA LEU A 771 23.48 36.21 11.39
C LEU A 771 24.04 37.52 11.99
N LYS A 772 23.40 38.64 11.66
CA LYS A 772 23.78 39.97 12.19
C LYS A 772 23.35 40.17 13.63
#